data_24e8f8aa962344cd86fb06000edcbcf1
#
_entry.id   24e8f8aa962344cd86fb06000edcbcf1
#
_cell.length_a   1.000
_cell.length_b   1.000
_cell.length_c   1.000
_cell.angle_alpha   90.00
_cell.angle_beta   90.00
_cell.angle_gamma   90.00
#
_symmetry.space_group_name_H-M   'P 1'
#
loop_
_entity.id
_entity.type
_entity.pdbx_description
1 polymer ?
#
loop_
_entity_poly.entity_id
_entity_poly.type
_entity_poly.pdbx_seq_one_letter_code
_entity_poly.pdbx_strand_id
1 'polypeptide(L)'
;MKRQVKVFIEGQELDLFDDEQISVSSSVQNVYDISKSNTDVSQSFTVPGTARNNRIFQHFYETDVDSTIDHNLRRDGYIEIDLTTFKRGRIQLDKANVEKGKIKSYTITFYGKLVTLKDLFGEDKLMDLDHSSYSHLFTFTEVMGRIYGTNLNTNVQYPLISSNRLWEYFNANANYTLTNWLTNTITNNNINTTGGAINVLTELFPAVKLNAIITMIQNKYGITFNSNFFSTEQWREAYLWYKNRDVVKAHTLANYIDFDTLSSNVIVDIDTTQYVNLSLNTVNVVYQPAFATNHAIAIDVISVSSATVKYWVDVYVNGVLTNSVEGINGSLNNVTGYASIYTAVNVAGLNDTVQFKVRAESGLTIDFNMRYRIFDGVIFNVSIYSCVTQNLLGFIDLSICAPDMKIADFMSGILNQFNMVVENTGENEFTIEPLVNWYTLGKVYDITTATDFDTTEIAKVPLYRKISFKYQQSESAMNKSYLQSWQKEYGDTEYIYPYDGGDYNIQVPFENLMFNQYYHSGAPSGLQVGFSLNNALAPYVPKPVILYRYGVVTGLPHDVRYKDGLGNTSHDDIYTMFGQDYTDSITSVKYSLNFAPETSTYHLVAIQQGIFATYYFQYLYNLYNLKNRITTVKAVLPISILTKLRLCDRVIIRDKRYIINDIKSNLNSGESTLRLLNDFMPIDPDDLIPPGNEEEVEE
;
A
#
# COMPACT_ATOMS: atom_id res chain seq x y z
N MET A 1 -3.03 -40.51 27.59
CA MET A 1 -3.11 -41.22 26.29
C MET A 1 -2.13 -40.54 25.36
N LYS A 2 -1.23 -41.28 24.71
CA LYS A 2 -0.28 -40.63 23.75
C LYS A 2 -1.07 -40.27 22.48
N ARG A 3 -1.06 -39.03 22.08
CA ARG A 3 -1.76 -38.53 20.90
C ARG A 3 -1.02 -38.93 19.64
N GLN A 4 -1.73 -39.15 18.55
CA GLN A 4 -1.14 -39.41 17.25
C GLN A 4 -0.88 -38.07 16.55
N VAL A 5 0.39 -37.65 16.49
CA VAL A 5 0.79 -36.48 15.74
C VAL A 5 1.35 -36.89 14.39
N LYS A 6 0.92 -36.28 13.34
CA LYS A 6 1.42 -36.44 11.97
C LYS A 6 1.86 -35.14 11.38
N VAL A 7 2.91 -35.16 10.59
CA VAL A 7 3.45 -33.99 9.90
C VAL A 7 3.50 -34.31 8.40
N PHE A 8 3.00 -33.38 7.60
CA PHE A 8 2.92 -33.53 6.16
C PHE A 8 3.72 -32.42 5.47
N ILE A 9 4.43 -32.79 4.41
CA ILE A 9 5.08 -31.87 3.46
C ILE A 9 4.48 -32.12 2.09
N GLU A 10 3.86 -31.13 1.45
CA GLU A 10 3.23 -31.24 0.14
C GLU A 10 2.30 -32.45 0.02
N GLY A 11 1.53 -32.73 1.09
CA GLY A 11 0.61 -33.86 1.19
C GLY A 11 1.29 -35.21 1.46
N GLN A 12 2.61 -35.28 1.61
CA GLN A 12 3.34 -36.48 1.95
C GLN A 12 3.61 -36.55 3.45
N GLU A 13 3.17 -37.64 4.11
CA GLU A 13 3.39 -37.86 5.53
C GLU A 13 4.85 -38.16 5.85
N LEU A 14 5.42 -37.47 6.83
CA LEU A 14 6.74 -37.74 7.39
C LEU A 14 6.67 -38.86 8.44
N ASP A 15 7.67 -39.75 8.43
CA ASP A 15 7.89 -40.66 9.54
C ASP A 15 8.52 -39.87 10.70
N LEU A 16 8.00 -40.03 11.89
CA LEU A 16 8.49 -39.41 13.12
C LEU A 16 9.17 -40.45 14.01
N PHE A 17 10.04 -39.99 14.92
CA PHE A 17 10.51 -40.88 16.01
C PHE A 17 9.38 -41.15 17.00
N ASP A 18 9.36 -42.35 17.61
CA ASP A 18 8.33 -42.71 18.56
C ASP A 18 8.33 -41.83 19.84
N ASP A 19 9.47 -41.25 20.19
CA ASP A 19 9.71 -40.42 21.34
C ASP A 19 9.87 -38.91 21.01
N GLU A 20 9.73 -38.53 19.74
CA GLU A 20 9.85 -37.13 19.33
C GLU A 20 8.72 -36.30 19.95
N GLN A 21 9.12 -35.13 20.48
CA GLN A 21 8.20 -34.21 21.11
C GLN A 21 8.10 -32.95 20.23
N ILE A 22 7.01 -32.83 19.51
CA ILE A 22 6.74 -31.67 18.70
C ILE A 22 6.06 -30.60 19.54
N SER A 23 6.76 -29.47 19.72
CA SER A 23 6.24 -28.32 20.45
C SER A 23 5.96 -27.16 19.48
N VAL A 24 4.77 -26.59 19.58
CA VAL A 24 4.37 -25.39 18.84
C VAL A 24 4.13 -24.26 19.82
N SER A 25 4.71 -23.10 19.53
CA SER A 25 4.52 -21.88 20.29
C SER A 25 3.71 -20.88 19.48
N SER A 26 2.70 -20.31 20.11
CA SER A 26 1.89 -19.23 19.57
C SER A 26 1.91 -18.07 20.55
N SER A 27 2.20 -16.86 20.09
CA SER A 27 2.18 -15.67 20.95
C SER A 27 1.41 -14.53 20.26
N VAL A 28 0.64 -13.79 21.05
CA VAL A 28 0.07 -12.52 20.63
C VAL A 28 1.21 -11.49 20.60
N GLN A 29 1.04 -10.30 20.79
CA GLN A 29 2.11 -9.33 20.95
C GLN A 29 3.02 -9.75 22.11
N ASN A 30 4.34 -9.70 21.87
CA ASN A 30 5.25 -9.80 23.01
C ASN A 30 5.03 -8.56 23.87
N VAL A 31 4.85 -8.75 25.19
CA VAL A 31 4.72 -7.67 26.16
C VAL A 31 5.90 -6.69 26.08
N TYR A 32 7.04 -7.16 25.59
CA TYR A 32 8.26 -6.38 25.38
C TYR A 32 8.36 -5.70 24.00
N ASP A 33 7.51 -6.09 23.06
CA ASP A 33 7.58 -5.59 21.68
C ASP A 33 6.17 -5.46 21.11
N ILE A 34 5.56 -4.32 21.39
CA ILE A 34 4.20 -3.98 21.00
C ILE A 34 4.03 -3.91 19.45
N SER A 35 5.16 -3.86 18.72
CA SER A 35 5.17 -3.81 17.27
C SER A 35 5.13 -5.17 16.60
N LYS A 36 5.29 -6.27 17.35
CA LYS A 36 5.25 -7.62 16.79
C LYS A 36 3.84 -8.16 16.70
N SER A 37 3.44 -8.48 15.50
CA SER A 37 2.22 -9.21 15.22
C SER A 37 2.33 -10.68 15.68
N ASN A 38 1.18 -11.32 15.81
CA ASN A 38 1.01 -12.71 16.18
C ASN A 38 1.88 -13.66 15.32
N THR A 39 2.64 -14.56 15.96
CA THR A 39 3.48 -15.53 15.27
C THR A 39 3.29 -16.94 15.80
N ASP A 40 3.04 -17.88 14.89
CA ASP A 40 3.10 -19.32 15.16
C ASP A 40 4.42 -19.87 14.65
N VAL A 41 5.26 -20.41 15.53
CA VAL A 41 6.53 -21.03 15.16
C VAL A 41 6.71 -22.33 15.96
N SER A 42 7.10 -23.43 15.30
CA SER A 42 7.55 -24.59 16.04
C SER A 42 8.98 -24.44 16.52
N GLN A 43 9.31 -25.16 17.56
CA GLN A 43 10.71 -25.51 17.77
C GLN A 43 11.16 -26.45 16.63
N SER A 44 12.45 -26.35 16.27
CA SER A 44 13.04 -27.35 15.39
C SER A 44 12.94 -28.73 16.03
N PHE A 45 12.50 -29.71 15.29
CA PHE A 45 12.42 -31.10 15.72
C PHE A 45 13.08 -32.03 14.69
N THR A 46 13.30 -33.26 15.08
CA THR A 46 14.02 -34.22 14.26
C THR A 46 13.09 -35.31 13.72
N VAL A 47 13.35 -35.73 12.50
CA VAL A 47 12.67 -36.86 11.87
C VAL A 47 13.69 -37.92 11.44
N PRO A 48 13.38 -39.23 11.53
CA PRO A 48 14.35 -40.28 11.23
C PRO A 48 14.72 -40.32 9.76
N GLY A 49 15.94 -40.80 9.47
CA GLY A 49 16.42 -41.06 8.12
C GLY A 49 15.82 -42.32 7.48
N THR A 50 14.49 -42.43 7.42
CA THR A 50 13.77 -43.58 6.82
C THR A 50 13.76 -43.49 5.28
N ALA A 51 13.44 -44.58 4.61
CA ALA A 51 13.31 -44.63 3.16
C ALA A 51 12.23 -43.63 2.66
N ARG A 52 11.16 -43.38 3.44
CA ARG A 52 10.12 -42.38 3.11
C ARG A 52 10.68 -40.96 3.22
N ASN A 53 11.28 -40.63 4.35
CA ASN A 53 11.83 -39.29 4.59
C ASN A 53 12.98 -38.98 3.63
N ASN A 54 13.85 -39.96 3.35
CA ASN A 54 14.93 -39.79 2.37
C ASN A 54 14.38 -39.43 0.98
N ARG A 55 13.28 -40.05 0.56
CA ARG A 55 12.62 -39.73 -0.72
C ARG A 55 11.99 -38.31 -0.70
N ILE A 56 11.34 -37.92 0.40
CA ILE A 56 10.72 -36.60 0.54
C ILE A 56 11.78 -35.51 0.52
N PHE A 57 12.95 -35.75 1.15
CA PHE A 57 14.08 -34.83 1.16
C PHE A 57 15.11 -35.09 0.03
N GLN A 58 14.76 -35.95 -0.94
CA GLN A 58 15.56 -36.29 -2.11
C GLN A 58 17.05 -36.58 -1.77
N HIS A 59 17.28 -37.30 -0.66
CA HIS A 59 18.64 -37.68 -0.23
C HIS A 59 19.57 -36.47 0.00
N PHE A 60 19.04 -35.37 0.51
CA PHE A 60 19.76 -34.11 0.76
C PHE A 60 21.19 -34.27 1.36
N TYR A 61 21.44 -35.35 2.07
CA TYR A 61 22.76 -35.66 2.67
C TYR A 61 23.79 -36.19 1.65
N GLU A 62 23.37 -36.58 0.45
CA GLU A 62 24.23 -37.04 -0.60
C GLU A 62 24.55 -35.89 -1.55
N THR A 63 25.78 -35.41 -1.54
CA THR A 63 26.18 -34.26 -2.35
C THR A 63 26.28 -34.54 -3.86
N ASP A 64 26.29 -35.81 -4.21
CA ASP A 64 26.44 -36.28 -5.61
C ASP A 64 25.10 -36.59 -6.28
N VAL A 65 23.98 -36.39 -5.56
CA VAL A 65 22.63 -36.63 -6.09
C VAL A 65 21.98 -35.28 -6.48
N ASP A 66 21.62 -35.15 -7.75
CA ASP A 66 20.88 -34.01 -8.23
C ASP A 66 19.48 -33.95 -7.56
N SER A 67 19.19 -32.87 -6.88
CA SER A 67 17.88 -32.61 -6.31
C SER A 67 17.07 -31.72 -7.25
N THR A 68 15.80 -32.07 -7.47
CA THR A 68 14.85 -31.22 -8.18
C THR A 68 14.18 -30.20 -7.24
N ILE A 69 14.47 -30.30 -5.94
CA ILE A 69 13.91 -29.45 -4.89
C ILE A 69 15.00 -28.50 -4.42
N ASP A 70 14.69 -27.20 -4.39
CA ASP A 70 15.54 -26.25 -3.68
C ASP A 70 15.27 -26.35 -2.17
N HIS A 71 16.19 -26.94 -1.46
CA HIS A 71 16.08 -27.15 0.00
C HIS A 71 16.26 -25.86 0.81
N ASN A 72 16.68 -24.75 0.19
CA ASN A 72 16.70 -23.44 0.83
C ASN A 72 15.31 -22.82 0.92
N LEU A 73 14.36 -23.31 0.12
CA LEU A 73 12.99 -22.83 0.14
C LEU A 73 12.15 -23.58 1.17
N ARG A 74 11.24 -22.86 1.80
CA ARG A 74 10.22 -23.43 2.67
C ARG A 74 9.13 -24.07 1.84
N ARG A 75 8.79 -25.33 2.15
CA ARG A 75 7.79 -26.15 1.46
C ARG A 75 6.48 -26.15 2.23
N ASP A 76 5.35 -26.17 1.55
CA ASP A 76 4.04 -26.21 2.18
C ASP A 76 3.88 -27.48 3.03
N GLY A 77 3.34 -27.29 4.23
CA GLY A 77 3.16 -28.38 5.16
C GLY A 77 2.09 -28.11 6.20
N TYR A 78 1.66 -29.17 6.87
CA TYR A 78 0.70 -29.07 7.97
C TYR A 78 0.94 -30.13 9.03
N ILE A 79 0.44 -29.84 10.22
CA ILE A 79 0.49 -30.77 11.36
C ILE A 79 -0.93 -31.21 11.68
N GLU A 80 -1.13 -32.53 11.87
CA GLU A 80 -2.37 -33.14 12.32
C GLU A 80 -2.21 -33.74 13.72
N ILE A 81 -3.25 -33.63 14.52
CA ILE A 81 -3.38 -34.31 15.81
C ILE A 81 -4.67 -35.17 15.78
N ASP A 82 -4.53 -36.46 15.96
CA ASP A 82 -5.65 -37.44 15.96
C ASP A 82 -6.59 -37.24 14.75
N LEU A 83 -6.02 -37.14 13.54
CA LEU A 83 -6.68 -36.92 12.24
C LEU A 83 -7.31 -35.54 12.04
N THR A 84 -7.13 -34.60 12.96
CA THR A 84 -7.61 -33.24 12.80
C THR A 84 -6.45 -32.32 12.46
N THR A 85 -6.57 -31.52 11.41
CA THR A 85 -5.55 -30.53 11.06
C THR A 85 -5.44 -29.50 12.19
N PHE A 86 -4.27 -29.44 12.80
CA PHE A 86 -3.97 -28.49 13.89
C PHE A 86 -3.50 -27.14 13.35
N LYS A 87 -2.48 -27.16 12.49
CA LYS A 87 -1.90 -25.92 11.90
C LYS A 87 -1.41 -26.18 10.49
N ARG A 88 -1.64 -25.20 9.61
CA ARG A 88 -1.04 -25.13 8.27
C ARG A 88 0.07 -24.09 8.23
N GLY A 89 1.11 -24.35 7.44
CA GLY A 89 2.25 -23.46 7.33
C GLY A 89 3.25 -23.95 6.31
N ARG A 90 4.52 -23.66 6.54
CA ARG A 90 5.63 -24.14 5.73
C ARG A 90 6.69 -24.82 6.58
N ILE A 91 7.36 -25.80 6.01
CA ILE A 91 8.42 -26.57 6.65
C ILE A 91 9.73 -26.28 5.91
N GLN A 92 10.76 -25.97 6.69
CA GLN A 92 12.12 -25.80 6.23
C GLN A 92 12.96 -26.97 6.69
N LEU A 93 13.79 -27.49 5.80
CA LEU A 93 14.85 -28.42 6.15
C LEU A 93 16.06 -27.62 6.64
N ASP A 94 16.44 -27.79 7.91
CA ASP A 94 17.55 -27.03 8.49
C ASP A 94 18.89 -27.78 8.28
N LYS A 95 18.89 -29.09 8.53
CA LYS A 95 20.09 -29.92 8.35
C LYS A 95 19.78 -31.41 8.30
N ALA A 96 20.71 -32.17 7.75
CA ALA A 96 20.75 -33.64 7.83
C ALA A 96 21.88 -34.06 8.79
N ASN A 97 21.62 -35.01 9.66
CA ASN A 97 22.61 -35.58 10.57
C ASN A 97 23.01 -36.97 10.08
N VAL A 98 24.28 -37.12 9.75
CA VAL A 98 24.88 -38.38 9.28
C VAL A 98 25.77 -38.97 10.38
N GLU A 99 25.56 -40.24 10.70
CA GLU A 99 26.38 -40.98 11.68
C GLU A 99 26.93 -42.24 11.03
N LYS A 100 28.23 -42.42 11.10
CA LYS A 100 28.95 -43.55 10.52
C LYS A 100 28.65 -43.77 9.02
N GLY A 101 28.51 -42.66 8.26
CA GLY A 101 28.23 -42.70 6.82
C GLY A 101 26.79 -43.06 6.45
N LYS A 102 25.86 -43.09 7.43
CA LYS A 102 24.45 -43.33 7.17
C LYS A 102 23.63 -42.16 7.74
N ILE A 103 22.59 -41.80 7.00
CA ILE A 103 21.63 -40.77 7.50
C ILE A 103 20.94 -41.26 8.78
N LYS A 104 21.02 -40.46 9.83
CA LYS A 104 20.37 -40.76 11.11
C LYS A 104 19.04 -40.01 11.21
N SER A 105 19.08 -38.70 10.92
CA SER A 105 17.89 -37.85 11.04
C SER A 105 18.02 -36.59 10.20
N TYR A 106 16.88 -35.98 9.94
CA TYR A 106 16.77 -34.62 9.43
C TYR A 106 16.24 -33.70 10.54
N THR A 107 16.74 -32.49 10.63
CA THR A 107 16.20 -31.44 11.50
C THR A 107 15.36 -30.51 10.64
N ILE A 108 14.14 -30.28 11.05
CA ILE A 108 13.18 -29.43 10.33
C ILE A 108 12.53 -28.45 11.29
N THR A 109 12.08 -27.31 10.75
CA THR A 109 11.32 -26.27 11.49
C THR A 109 10.03 -25.97 10.76
N PHE A 110 8.94 -25.95 11.50
CA PHE A 110 7.62 -25.55 10.99
C PHE A 110 7.41 -24.05 11.27
N TYR A 111 7.01 -23.33 10.23
CA TYR A 111 6.70 -21.91 10.26
C TYR A 111 5.22 -21.69 9.93
N GLY A 112 4.53 -20.92 10.76
CA GLY A 112 3.16 -20.52 10.50
C GLY A 112 3.02 -19.58 9.30
N LYS A 113 1.81 -19.41 8.83
CA LYS A 113 1.49 -18.62 7.63
C LYS A 113 1.90 -17.13 7.73
N LEU A 114 1.93 -16.54 8.93
CA LEU A 114 2.32 -15.12 9.09
C LEU A 114 3.78 -14.85 8.73
N VAL A 115 4.68 -15.76 9.09
CA VAL A 115 6.09 -15.66 8.68
C VAL A 115 6.20 -15.70 7.15
N THR A 116 5.36 -16.54 6.53
CA THR A 116 5.26 -16.64 5.07
C THR A 116 4.70 -15.38 4.42
N LEU A 117 3.79 -14.65 5.07
CA LEU A 117 3.22 -13.42 4.52
C LEU A 117 4.30 -12.35 4.31
N LYS A 118 5.20 -12.17 5.28
CA LYS A 118 6.34 -11.26 5.12
C LYS A 118 7.28 -11.70 4.00
N ASP A 119 7.56 -13.01 3.92
CA ASP A 119 8.40 -13.57 2.86
C ASP A 119 7.71 -13.44 1.49
N LEU A 120 6.37 -13.51 1.44
CA LEU A 120 5.58 -13.36 0.22
C LEU A 120 5.69 -11.95 -0.36
N PHE A 121 5.68 -10.93 0.49
CA PHE A 121 5.83 -9.53 0.03
C PHE A 121 7.25 -9.24 -0.46
N GLY A 122 8.26 -9.91 0.08
CA GLY A 122 9.66 -9.76 -0.30
C GLY A 122 10.10 -8.30 -0.34
N GLU A 123 10.70 -7.92 -1.46
CA GLU A 123 11.20 -6.57 -1.73
C GLU A 123 10.24 -5.71 -2.56
N ASP A 124 9.07 -6.23 -2.90
CA ASP A 124 8.09 -5.54 -3.74
C ASP A 124 7.64 -4.22 -3.12
N LYS A 125 7.49 -3.21 -3.96
CA LYS A 125 7.09 -1.86 -3.59
C LYS A 125 5.64 -1.55 -3.98
N LEU A 126 5.09 -0.48 -3.43
CA LEU A 126 3.76 0.00 -3.79
C LEU A 126 3.62 0.30 -5.28
N MET A 127 4.71 0.75 -5.94
CA MET A 127 4.74 0.99 -7.38
C MET A 127 4.60 -0.28 -8.22
N ASP A 128 4.92 -1.45 -7.65
CA ASP A 128 4.84 -2.75 -8.33
C ASP A 128 3.44 -3.39 -8.27
N LEU A 129 2.48 -2.69 -7.64
CA LEU A 129 1.07 -3.09 -7.63
C LEU A 129 0.39 -2.76 -8.96
N ASP A 130 -0.64 -3.52 -9.32
CA ASP A 130 -1.45 -3.21 -10.51
C ASP A 130 -2.43 -2.07 -10.23
N HIS A 131 -2.08 -0.88 -10.68
CA HIS A 131 -2.89 0.33 -10.57
C HIS A 131 -3.86 0.54 -11.73
N SER A 132 -3.90 -0.35 -12.73
CA SER A 132 -4.64 -0.17 -13.97
C SER A 132 -6.13 0.10 -13.75
N SER A 133 -6.76 -0.60 -12.80
CA SER A 133 -8.18 -0.43 -12.46
C SER A 133 -8.52 0.92 -11.82
N TYR A 134 -7.53 1.67 -11.36
CA TYR A 134 -7.68 2.97 -10.71
C TYR A 134 -7.17 4.13 -11.57
N SER A 135 -6.46 3.83 -12.65
CA SER A 135 -6.06 4.82 -13.64
C SER A 135 -7.29 5.46 -14.28
N HIS A 136 -7.19 6.73 -14.58
CA HIS A 136 -8.28 7.49 -15.18
C HIS A 136 -7.74 8.54 -16.14
N LEU A 137 -8.60 9.11 -16.96
CA LEU A 137 -8.23 10.22 -17.83
C LEU A 137 -7.65 11.38 -16.99
N PHE A 138 -6.48 11.85 -17.37
CA PHE A 138 -5.81 12.95 -16.68
C PHE A 138 -6.09 14.27 -17.42
N THR A 139 -7.33 14.70 -17.35
CA THR A 139 -7.83 15.93 -17.95
C THR A 139 -8.33 16.90 -16.89
N PHE A 140 -8.38 18.17 -17.23
CA PHE A 140 -8.92 19.21 -16.34
C PHE A 140 -10.30 18.83 -15.80
N THR A 141 -11.21 18.45 -16.69
CA THR A 141 -12.59 18.10 -16.33
C THR A 141 -12.66 16.90 -15.37
N GLU A 142 -11.88 15.86 -15.60
CA GLU A 142 -11.87 14.67 -14.77
C GLU A 142 -11.29 14.96 -13.37
N VAL A 143 -10.18 15.70 -13.29
CA VAL A 143 -9.58 16.09 -12.01
C VAL A 143 -10.50 17.04 -11.26
N MET A 144 -11.10 18.02 -11.93
CA MET A 144 -12.08 18.93 -11.31
C MET A 144 -13.32 18.20 -10.82
N GLY A 145 -13.83 17.22 -11.58
CA GLY A 145 -14.96 16.39 -11.13
C GLY A 145 -14.66 15.65 -9.81
N ARG A 146 -13.41 15.25 -9.58
CA ARG A 146 -12.97 14.65 -8.30
C ARG A 146 -12.82 15.69 -7.20
N ILE A 147 -12.29 16.86 -7.50
CA ILE A 147 -12.19 17.98 -6.55
C ILE A 147 -13.59 18.45 -6.11
N TYR A 148 -14.54 18.53 -7.02
CA TYR A 148 -15.91 18.95 -6.71
C TYR A 148 -16.78 17.81 -6.14
N GLY A 149 -16.28 16.59 -6.07
CA GLY A 149 -17.02 15.43 -5.59
C GLY A 149 -18.17 14.99 -6.51
N THR A 150 -18.18 15.44 -7.76
CA THR A 150 -19.18 15.03 -8.76
C THR A 150 -18.85 13.69 -9.40
N ASN A 151 -17.59 13.26 -9.34
CA ASN A 151 -17.18 11.95 -9.80
C ASN A 151 -17.50 10.89 -8.75
N LEU A 152 -18.27 9.87 -9.12
CA LEU A 152 -18.71 8.79 -8.24
C LEU A 152 -17.57 7.84 -7.84
N ASN A 153 -16.49 7.77 -8.63
CA ASN A 153 -15.33 6.97 -8.28
C ASN A 153 -14.41 7.73 -7.29
N THR A 154 -14.58 7.43 -6.02
CA THR A 154 -13.82 8.06 -4.93
C THR A 154 -12.51 7.35 -4.59
N ASN A 155 -12.11 6.29 -5.32
CA ASN A 155 -10.87 5.57 -4.99
C ASN A 155 -9.61 6.40 -5.22
N VAL A 156 -9.66 7.37 -6.10
CA VAL A 156 -8.57 8.33 -6.33
C VAL A 156 -9.13 9.73 -6.23
N GLN A 157 -8.49 10.56 -5.44
CA GLN A 157 -8.87 11.94 -5.17
C GLN A 157 -7.65 12.86 -5.29
N TYR A 158 -7.85 14.18 -5.30
CA TYR A 158 -6.79 15.18 -5.41
C TYR A 158 -6.86 16.16 -4.23
N PRO A 159 -6.17 15.86 -3.12
CA PRO A 159 -6.12 16.75 -1.96
C PRO A 159 -5.49 18.10 -2.32
N LEU A 160 -6.06 19.17 -1.79
CA LEU A 160 -5.45 20.49 -1.89
C LEU A 160 -4.25 20.59 -0.94
N ILE A 161 -3.06 20.33 -1.46
CA ILE A 161 -1.80 20.43 -0.74
C ILE A 161 -0.84 21.29 -1.54
N SER A 162 -0.44 22.41 -0.94
CA SER A 162 0.60 23.30 -1.51
C SER A 162 1.95 22.60 -1.42
N SER A 163 2.43 22.03 -2.52
CA SER A 163 3.60 21.14 -2.54
C SER A 163 4.66 21.46 -3.59
N ASN A 164 4.33 22.26 -4.59
CA ASN A 164 5.27 22.69 -5.65
C ASN A 164 5.70 24.14 -5.48
N ARG A 165 4.82 24.96 -4.98
CA ARG A 165 5.03 26.37 -4.69
C ARG A 165 4.04 26.82 -3.63
N LEU A 166 4.29 27.94 -3.00
CA LEU A 166 3.32 28.59 -2.13
C LEU A 166 2.10 29.05 -2.94
N TRP A 167 0.91 28.63 -2.51
CA TRP A 167 -0.32 29.16 -3.08
C TRP A 167 -0.73 30.42 -2.37
N GLU A 168 -1.11 31.41 -3.17
CA GLU A 168 -1.68 32.65 -2.71
C GLU A 168 -3.20 32.58 -2.90
N TYR A 169 -3.95 32.92 -1.88
CA TYR A 169 -5.41 32.89 -1.88
C TYR A 169 -5.99 34.30 -2.04
N PHE A 170 -6.99 34.49 -2.92
CA PHE A 170 -7.44 35.82 -3.35
C PHE A 170 -8.95 36.03 -3.40
N ASN A 171 -9.39 37.12 -2.81
CA ASN A 171 -10.73 37.69 -3.04
C ASN A 171 -10.68 38.66 -4.22
N ALA A 172 -11.55 38.47 -5.20
CA ALA A 172 -11.56 39.22 -6.47
C ALA A 172 -11.69 40.74 -6.31
N ASN A 173 -12.08 41.25 -5.15
CA ASN A 173 -12.40 42.64 -4.90
C ASN A 173 -11.31 43.42 -4.15
N ALA A 174 -10.17 42.85 -3.89
CA ALA A 174 -9.14 43.52 -3.11
C ALA A 174 -7.72 43.17 -3.54
N ASN A 175 -6.82 44.15 -3.44
CA ASN A 175 -5.40 44.00 -3.62
C ASN A 175 -4.74 43.64 -2.28
N TYR A 176 -4.44 42.39 -2.03
CA TYR A 176 -3.81 41.95 -0.79
C TYR A 176 -2.41 41.40 -1.03
N THR A 177 -1.54 41.54 -0.08
CA THR A 177 -0.22 40.93 -0.06
C THR A 177 -0.19 39.85 1.01
N LEU A 178 0.29 38.69 0.68
CA LEU A 178 0.54 37.63 1.66
C LEU A 178 1.62 38.10 2.62
N THR A 179 1.28 38.43 3.86
CA THR A 179 2.24 38.95 4.83
C THR A 179 2.89 37.86 5.66
N ASN A 180 2.16 36.81 5.98
CA ASN A 180 2.69 35.69 6.74
C ASN A 180 1.83 34.44 6.56
N TRP A 181 2.28 33.52 5.76
CA TRP A 181 1.60 32.26 5.51
C TRP A 181 1.64 31.29 6.72
N LEU A 182 2.63 31.43 7.59
CA LEU A 182 2.73 30.63 8.82
C LEU A 182 1.61 30.93 9.82
N THR A 183 1.05 32.13 9.78
CA THR A 183 -0.08 32.53 10.63
C THR A 183 -1.42 32.38 9.95
N ASN A 184 -1.48 31.82 8.74
CA ASN A 184 -2.69 31.73 7.93
C ASN A 184 -3.37 33.07 7.64
N THR A 185 -2.68 34.17 7.80
CA THR A 185 -3.25 35.51 7.56
C THR A 185 -3.01 35.88 6.12
N ILE A 186 -4.08 35.98 5.37
CA ILE A 186 -4.06 36.42 3.98
C ILE A 186 -4.43 37.90 3.95
N THR A 187 -3.49 38.74 3.60
CA THR A 187 -3.74 40.18 3.44
C THR A 187 -3.90 40.58 2.01
N ASN A 188 -3.48 39.75 1.07
CA ASN A 188 -3.73 40.04 -0.33
C ASN A 188 -3.76 38.75 -1.10
N ASN A 189 -4.73 38.50 -1.65
CA ASN A 189 -5.17 37.26 -1.97
C ASN A 189 -4.88 36.99 -3.39
N ASN A 190 -4.20 35.99 -3.70
CA ASN A 190 -4.37 35.68 -5.07
C ASN A 190 -3.96 34.31 -5.53
N ILE A 191 -4.90 33.53 -5.76
CA ILE A 191 -4.83 32.61 -6.87
C ILE A 191 -5.26 33.40 -8.10
N ASN A 192 -4.40 34.14 -8.70
CA ASN A 192 -4.72 35.23 -9.57
C ASN A 192 -4.64 34.89 -11.06
N THR A 193 -5.14 35.80 -11.83
CA THR A 193 -5.32 35.77 -13.28
C THR A 193 -4.04 35.63 -14.12
N THR A 194 -2.86 35.80 -13.56
CA THR A 194 -1.60 35.79 -14.34
C THR A 194 -0.61 34.71 -13.97
N GLY A 195 -1.01 33.71 -13.17
CA GLY A 195 -0.13 32.62 -12.77
C GLY A 195 -0.45 32.00 -11.41
N GLY A 196 -1.37 32.61 -10.66
CA GLY A 196 -1.68 32.22 -9.30
C GLY A 196 -2.66 31.07 -9.14
N ALA A 197 -3.53 30.79 -10.12
CA ALA A 197 -4.47 29.66 -10.08
C ALA A 197 -3.73 28.32 -9.93
N ILE A 198 -4.30 27.40 -9.15
CA ILE A 198 -3.75 26.05 -8.94
C ILE A 198 -3.79 25.31 -10.27
N ASN A 199 -2.64 24.87 -10.78
CA ASN A 199 -2.60 24.02 -11.95
C ASN A 199 -2.89 22.57 -11.53
N VAL A 200 -4.10 22.11 -11.81
CA VAL A 200 -4.57 20.81 -11.32
C VAL A 200 -3.83 19.62 -11.92
N LEU A 201 -3.20 19.80 -13.08
CA LEU A 201 -2.49 18.72 -13.78
C LEU A 201 -0.98 18.67 -13.42
N THR A 202 -0.43 19.70 -12.80
CA THR A 202 1.00 19.74 -12.48
C THR A 202 1.30 19.98 -11.00
N GLU A 203 0.32 20.47 -10.23
CA GLU A 203 0.52 20.82 -8.83
C GLU A 203 -0.22 19.88 -7.86
N LEU A 204 -1.28 19.18 -8.31
CA LEU A 204 -2.05 18.28 -7.46
C LEU A 204 -1.65 16.82 -7.67
N PHE A 205 -1.12 16.22 -6.63
CA PHE A 205 -0.82 14.79 -6.61
C PHE A 205 -2.06 13.98 -6.21
N PRO A 206 -2.28 12.81 -6.82
CA PRO A 206 -3.38 11.95 -6.44
C PRO A 206 -3.20 11.39 -5.03
N ALA A 207 -4.30 11.09 -4.37
CA ALA A 207 -4.36 10.28 -3.17
C ALA A 207 -5.21 9.05 -3.45
N VAL A 208 -4.72 7.88 -3.08
CA VAL A 208 -5.37 6.58 -3.34
C VAL A 208 -5.91 6.04 -2.02
N LYS A 209 -7.17 5.59 -2.07
CA LYS A 209 -7.86 5.02 -0.92
C LYS A 209 -7.11 3.82 -0.34
N LEU A 210 -6.96 3.72 0.98
CA LEU A 210 -6.26 2.58 1.61
C LEU A 210 -6.91 1.25 1.23
N ASN A 211 -8.24 1.19 1.16
CA ASN A 211 -8.94 -0.02 0.70
C ASN A 211 -8.54 -0.43 -0.73
N ALA A 212 -8.32 0.50 -1.62
CA ALA A 212 -7.87 0.20 -2.99
C ALA A 212 -6.47 -0.41 -2.97
N ILE A 213 -5.57 0.11 -2.13
CA ILE A 213 -4.21 -0.43 -1.96
C ILE A 213 -4.28 -1.85 -1.39
N ILE A 214 -5.07 -2.07 -0.35
CA ILE A 214 -5.29 -3.41 0.22
C ILE A 214 -5.83 -4.38 -0.84
N THR A 215 -6.79 -3.95 -1.66
CA THR A 215 -7.33 -4.77 -2.77
C THR A 215 -6.25 -5.13 -3.80
N MET A 216 -5.40 -4.17 -4.19
CA MET A 216 -4.28 -4.43 -5.10
C MET A 216 -3.28 -5.44 -4.51
N ILE A 217 -2.98 -5.34 -3.21
CA ILE A 217 -2.12 -6.31 -2.51
C ILE A 217 -2.76 -7.70 -2.52
N GLN A 218 -4.05 -7.81 -2.17
CA GLN A 218 -4.77 -9.07 -2.19
C GLN A 218 -4.73 -9.74 -3.58
N ASN A 219 -5.00 -8.95 -4.61
CA ASN A 219 -5.01 -9.44 -6.00
C ASN A 219 -3.62 -9.91 -6.45
N LYS A 220 -2.56 -9.16 -6.12
CA LYS A 220 -1.19 -9.50 -6.52
C LYS A 220 -0.73 -10.84 -5.93
N TYR A 221 -1.08 -11.11 -4.68
CA TYR A 221 -0.57 -12.28 -3.95
C TYR A 221 -1.59 -13.42 -3.79
N GLY A 222 -2.82 -13.24 -4.28
CA GLY A 222 -3.88 -14.25 -4.15
C GLY A 222 -4.25 -14.54 -2.69
N ILE A 223 -4.28 -13.51 -1.84
CA ILE A 223 -4.62 -13.58 -0.43
C ILE A 223 -5.87 -12.76 -0.12
N THR A 224 -6.51 -13.06 1.00
CA THR A 224 -7.70 -12.32 1.47
C THR A 224 -7.47 -11.81 2.88
N PHE A 225 -7.75 -10.52 3.09
CA PHE A 225 -7.78 -9.90 4.41
C PHE A 225 -9.23 -9.69 4.84
N ASN A 226 -9.64 -10.37 5.89
CA ASN A 226 -10.94 -10.21 6.53
C ASN A 226 -10.81 -9.22 7.69
N SER A 227 -11.58 -8.14 7.67
CA SER A 227 -11.54 -7.11 8.72
C SER A 227 -12.86 -6.36 8.82
N ASN A 228 -13.42 -6.31 10.02
CA ASN A 228 -14.54 -5.43 10.32
C ASN A 228 -14.11 -3.97 10.31
N PHE A 229 -12.89 -3.69 10.73
CA PHE A 229 -12.32 -2.35 10.73
C PHE A 229 -12.24 -1.77 9.32
N PHE A 230 -11.87 -2.55 8.32
CA PHE A 230 -11.82 -2.11 6.92
C PHE A 230 -13.20 -1.75 6.36
N SER A 231 -14.28 -2.14 7.03
CA SER A 231 -15.65 -1.76 6.69
C SER A 231 -16.12 -0.48 7.37
N THR A 232 -15.38 0.03 8.36
CA THR A 232 -15.74 1.27 9.06
C THR A 232 -15.62 2.48 8.13
N GLU A 233 -16.42 3.50 8.41
CA GLU A 233 -16.35 4.74 7.65
C GLU A 233 -15.00 5.43 7.81
N GLN A 234 -14.46 5.43 9.02
CA GLN A 234 -13.12 5.94 9.31
C GLN A 234 -12.04 5.36 8.40
N TRP A 235 -12.02 4.03 8.22
CA TRP A 235 -11.05 3.39 7.32
C TRP A 235 -11.34 3.69 5.85
N ARG A 236 -12.61 3.69 5.46
CA ARG A 236 -13.02 3.95 4.07
C ARG A 236 -12.71 5.36 3.58
N GLU A 237 -12.58 6.32 4.50
CA GLU A 237 -12.22 7.70 4.17
C GLU A 237 -10.73 8.00 4.41
N ALA A 238 -9.90 6.97 4.60
CA ALA A 238 -8.44 7.09 4.69
C ALA A 238 -7.77 6.87 3.34
N TYR A 239 -6.82 7.73 3.00
CA TYR A 239 -6.11 7.77 1.72
C TYR A 239 -4.61 7.89 1.94
N LEU A 240 -3.83 7.28 1.06
CA LEU A 240 -2.39 7.49 0.96
C LEU A 240 -2.11 8.51 -0.16
N TRP A 241 -1.38 9.57 0.17
CA TRP A 241 -1.00 10.58 -0.81
C TRP A 241 0.16 10.10 -1.68
N TYR A 242 -0.06 10.08 -3.00
CA TYR A 242 0.89 9.55 -3.98
C TYR A 242 1.81 10.65 -4.50
N LYS A 243 2.69 11.14 -3.63
CA LYS A 243 3.73 12.10 -4.00
C LYS A 243 5.12 11.48 -3.83
N ASN A 244 5.76 11.15 -4.94
CA ASN A 244 7.12 10.59 -4.95
C ASN A 244 8.13 11.48 -5.71
N ARG A 245 7.72 12.67 -6.13
CA ARG A 245 8.54 13.63 -6.89
C ARG A 245 8.04 15.06 -6.71
N ASP A 246 8.78 16.03 -7.24
CA ASP A 246 8.45 17.43 -7.06
C ASP A 246 7.29 17.92 -7.93
N VAL A 247 7.12 17.37 -9.12
CA VAL A 247 6.08 17.75 -10.08
C VAL A 247 5.32 16.52 -10.55
N VAL A 248 3.99 16.64 -10.63
CA VAL A 248 3.15 15.57 -11.21
C VAL A 248 3.55 15.39 -12.68
N LYS A 249 3.89 14.16 -13.03
CA LYS A 249 4.06 13.76 -14.42
C LYS A 249 3.03 12.69 -14.72
N ALA A 250 2.01 13.05 -15.47
CA ALA A 250 1.13 12.06 -16.06
C ALA A 250 1.92 11.40 -17.19
N HIS A 251 2.12 10.10 -17.09
CA HIS A 251 2.52 9.34 -18.25
C HIS A 251 1.26 8.89 -18.94
N THR A 252 1.18 9.21 -20.21
CA THR A 252 0.19 8.63 -21.09
C THR A 252 0.52 7.15 -21.27
N LEU A 253 -0.11 6.28 -20.49
CA LEU A 253 -0.18 4.88 -20.87
C LEU A 253 -0.95 4.80 -22.17
N ALA A 254 -0.24 4.58 -23.27
CA ALA A 254 -0.79 4.26 -24.59
C ALA A 254 -1.72 5.31 -25.20
N ASN A 255 -1.29 6.55 -25.38
CA ASN A 255 -1.93 7.43 -26.34
C ASN A 255 -1.12 7.43 -27.63
N TYR A 256 -1.24 6.32 -28.31
CA TYR A 256 -0.75 6.19 -29.64
C TYR A 256 -1.87 6.51 -30.61
N ILE A 257 -1.52 7.22 -31.65
CA ILE A 257 -2.41 7.31 -32.78
C ILE A 257 -2.46 5.93 -33.40
N ASP A 258 -3.62 5.30 -33.35
CA ASP A 258 -3.85 4.01 -33.95
C ASP A 258 -3.98 4.20 -35.46
N PHE A 259 -2.98 3.79 -36.21
CA PHE A 259 -3.00 3.87 -37.67
C PHE A 259 -4.02 2.93 -38.30
N ASP A 260 -4.57 1.96 -37.58
CA ASP A 260 -5.65 1.10 -38.04
C ASP A 260 -6.99 1.85 -38.20
N THR A 261 -7.16 2.95 -37.46
CA THR A 261 -8.34 3.83 -37.60
C THR A 261 -8.20 4.82 -38.74
N LEU A 262 -6.99 4.97 -39.27
CA LEU A 262 -6.77 5.75 -40.48
C LEU A 262 -7.25 4.94 -41.67
N SER A 263 -8.31 5.40 -42.28
CA SER A 263 -9.01 4.75 -43.41
C SER A 263 -8.04 4.13 -44.40
N SER A 264 -8.05 2.82 -44.43
CA SER A 264 -7.36 1.89 -45.30
C SER A 264 -5.95 1.45 -44.83
N ASN A 265 -5.83 0.15 -44.58
CA ASN A 265 -4.55 -0.58 -44.64
C ASN A 265 -3.94 -0.36 -46.02
N VAL A 266 -3.12 0.66 -46.18
CA VAL A 266 -2.48 0.94 -47.44
C VAL A 266 -1.15 0.22 -47.46
N ILE A 267 -1.07 -0.83 -48.22
CA ILE A 267 0.20 -1.36 -48.69
C ILE A 267 0.76 -0.29 -49.63
N VAL A 268 1.82 0.37 -49.18
CA VAL A 268 2.53 1.32 -50.05
C VAL A 268 3.46 0.50 -50.92
N ASP A 269 3.00 0.26 -52.15
CA ASP A 269 3.85 -0.30 -53.19
C ASP A 269 4.70 0.83 -53.76
N ILE A 270 5.98 0.81 -53.41
CA ILE A 270 6.92 1.84 -53.83
C ILE A 270 7.62 1.46 -55.13
N ASP A 271 7.76 0.19 -55.35
CA ASP A 271 8.28 -0.44 -56.56
C ASP A 271 7.74 -1.88 -56.58
N THR A 272 7.63 -2.52 -57.73
CA THR A 272 7.11 -3.88 -57.91
C THR A 272 7.85 -4.94 -57.07
N THR A 273 8.93 -4.57 -56.40
CA THR A 273 9.80 -5.44 -55.59
C THR A 273 9.89 -5.02 -54.12
N GLN A 274 9.31 -3.92 -53.68
CA GLN A 274 9.42 -3.39 -52.31
C GLN A 274 8.07 -2.91 -51.81
N TYR A 275 7.63 -3.41 -50.68
CA TYR A 275 6.43 -2.92 -50.01
C TYR A 275 6.58 -2.89 -48.48
N VAL A 276 5.87 -1.95 -47.89
CA VAL A 276 5.80 -1.73 -46.47
C VAL A 276 4.34 -1.83 -46.05
N ASN A 277 4.05 -2.68 -45.09
CA ASN A 277 2.72 -2.80 -44.53
C ASN A 277 2.63 -1.91 -43.27
N LEU A 278 1.73 -0.92 -43.34
CA LEU A 278 1.39 -0.08 -42.19
C LEU A 278 0.18 -0.68 -41.48
N SER A 279 0.39 -1.49 -40.49
CA SER A 279 -0.68 -1.97 -39.62
C SER A 279 -0.31 -1.81 -38.15
N LEU A 280 -1.27 -1.52 -37.28
CA LEU A 280 -1.10 -1.43 -35.84
C LEU A 280 0.05 -0.50 -35.41
N ASN A 281 0.15 0.70 -35.99
CA ASN A 281 1.26 1.63 -35.76
C ASN A 281 2.65 1.08 -36.13
N THR A 282 2.72 0.01 -36.87
CA THR A 282 3.97 -0.67 -37.16
C THR A 282 4.18 -0.70 -38.67
N VAL A 283 5.38 -0.34 -39.07
CA VAL A 283 5.86 -0.52 -40.43
C VAL A 283 6.70 -1.78 -40.45
N ASN A 284 6.21 -2.82 -41.09
CA ASN A 284 6.98 -4.04 -41.30
C ASN A 284 7.73 -3.93 -42.66
N VAL A 285 9.06 -4.02 -42.57
CA VAL A 285 9.87 -4.04 -43.76
C VAL A 285 9.81 -5.44 -44.36
N VAL A 286 9.05 -5.59 -45.44
CA VAL A 286 8.85 -6.88 -46.07
C VAL A 286 9.98 -7.23 -47.07
N TYR A 287 10.62 -6.19 -47.60
CA TYR A 287 11.74 -6.35 -48.53
C TYR A 287 12.76 -5.24 -48.30
N GLN A 288 14.05 -5.62 -48.24
CA GLN A 288 15.13 -4.66 -48.18
C GLN A 288 16.00 -4.78 -49.40
N PRO A 289 16.18 -3.73 -50.20
CA PRO A 289 17.08 -3.73 -51.35
C PRO A 289 18.54 -3.87 -50.85
N ALA A 290 19.43 -4.24 -51.79
CA ALA A 290 20.87 -4.45 -51.50
C ALA A 290 21.57 -3.17 -51.00
N PHE A 291 20.92 -2.04 -50.91
CA PHE A 291 21.43 -0.79 -50.37
C PHE A 291 20.79 -0.46 -49.04
N ALA A 292 21.53 0.18 -48.15
CA ALA A 292 21.01 0.65 -46.87
C ALA A 292 19.78 1.54 -47.07
N THR A 293 18.63 1.12 -46.57
CA THR A 293 17.39 1.80 -46.75
C THR A 293 17.08 2.64 -45.52
N ASN A 294 16.93 3.93 -45.69
CA ASN A 294 16.51 4.85 -44.63
C ASN A 294 15.00 5.00 -44.66
N HIS A 295 14.36 4.65 -43.58
CA HIS A 295 12.95 4.91 -43.33
C HIS A 295 12.81 6.20 -42.54
N ALA A 296 11.97 7.09 -43.01
CA ALA A 296 11.72 8.34 -42.33
C ALA A 296 10.23 8.60 -42.22
N ILE A 297 9.83 9.15 -41.08
CA ILE A 297 8.49 9.68 -40.87
C ILE A 297 8.58 11.18 -40.60
N ALA A 298 7.69 11.93 -41.21
CA ALA A 298 7.46 13.33 -40.88
C ALA A 298 6.00 13.51 -40.49
N ILE A 299 5.78 14.14 -39.35
CA ILE A 299 4.44 14.52 -38.91
C ILE A 299 4.32 16.03 -39.10
N ASP A 300 3.43 16.43 -39.97
CA ASP A 300 3.12 17.83 -40.28
C ASP A 300 1.87 18.21 -39.46
N VAL A 301 2.07 18.86 -38.33
CA VAL A 301 0.98 19.24 -37.43
C VAL A 301 0.24 20.43 -38.01
N ILE A 302 -1.06 20.26 -38.28
CA ILE A 302 -1.94 21.26 -38.86
C ILE A 302 -2.56 22.13 -37.77
N SER A 303 -3.11 21.50 -36.73
CA SER A 303 -3.66 22.18 -35.57
C SER A 303 -3.50 21.38 -34.28
N VAL A 304 -3.47 22.06 -33.16
CA VAL A 304 -3.46 21.46 -31.82
C VAL A 304 -4.38 22.25 -30.92
N SER A 305 -5.04 21.57 -29.99
CA SER A 305 -5.95 22.19 -29.02
C SER A 305 -5.21 23.03 -27.97
N SER A 306 -3.90 22.90 -27.85
CA SER A 306 -3.10 23.66 -26.91
C SER A 306 -1.72 24.02 -27.46
N ALA A 307 -1.32 25.26 -27.23
CA ALA A 307 -0.01 25.80 -27.61
C ALA A 307 1.13 25.45 -26.63
N THR A 308 0.84 24.90 -25.48
CA THR A 308 1.81 24.73 -24.39
C THR A 308 2.08 23.28 -24.03
N VAL A 309 1.26 22.34 -24.49
CA VAL A 309 1.45 20.93 -24.21
C VAL A 309 2.52 20.36 -25.13
N LYS A 310 3.49 19.71 -24.51
CA LYS A 310 4.53 18.99 -25.23
C LYS A 310 4.00 17.66 -25.76
N TYR A 311 4.49 17.28 -26.91
CA TYR A 311 4.24 15.98 -27.51
C TYR A 311 5.51 15.41 -28.12
N TRP A 312 5.56 14.09 -28.27
CA TRP A 312 6.73 13.37 -28.81
C TRP A 312 6.30 12.40 -29.87
N VAL A 313 7.21 12.21 -30.82
CA VAL A 313 7.16 11.08 -31.76
C VAL A 313 8.25 10.12 -31.36
N ASP A 314 7.85 8.98 -30.88
CA ASP A 314 8.74 7.90 -30.46
C ASP A 314 8.88 6.87 -31.59
N VAL A 315 10.10 6.43 -31.86
CA VAL A 315 10.41 5.41 -32.87
C VAL A 315 10.95 4.18 -32.19
N TYR A 316 10.30 3.05 -32.42
CA TYR A 316 10.72 1.75 -31.93
C TYR A 316 11.16 0.88 -33.08
N VAL A 317 12.31 0.21 -32.95
CA VAL A 317 12.76 -0.82 -33.87
C VAL A 317 12.82 -2.15 -33.13
N ASN A 318 12.10 -3.16 -33.66
CA ASN A 318 11.97 -4.46 -33.01
C ASN A 318 11.53 -4.35 -31.53
N GLY A 319 10.62 -3.43 -31.23
CA GLY A 319 10.11 -3.19 -29.89
C GLY A 319 11.01 -2.36 -28.97
N VAL A 320 12.19 -1.94 -29.43
CA VAL A 320 13.13 -1.12 -28.66
C VAL A 320 13.03 0.33 -29.07
N LEU A 321 12.84 1.26 -28.12
CA LEU A 321 12.86 2.69 -28.37
C LEU A 321 14.24 3.12 -28.88
N THR A 322 14.30 3.56 -30.14
CA THR A 322 15.55 3.98 -30.80
C THR A 322 15.67 5.48 -30.92
N ASN A 323 14.55 6.20 -31.03
CA ASN A 323 14.56 7.65 -31.13
C ASN A 323 13.28 8.23 -30.52
N SER A 324 13.36 9.46 -30.00
CA SER A 324 12.24 10.23 -29.48
C SER A 324 12.45 11.69 -29.83
N VAL A 325 11.54 12.24 -30.61
CA VAL A 325 11.61 13.64 -31.05
C VAL A 325 10.51 14.44 -30.38
N GLU A 326 10.91 15.48 -29.63
CA GLU A 326 9.99 16.38 -28.96
C GLU A 326 9.45 17.41 -29.94
N GLY A 327 8.13 17.58 -29.98
CA GLY A 327 7.44 18.66 -30.64
C GLY A 327 7.01 19.72 -29.64
N ILE A 328 7.39 20.96 -29.89
CA ILE A 328 6.86 22.12 -29.16
C ILE A 328 5.87 22.82 -30.07
N ASN A 329 4.66 23.00 -29.54
CA ASN A 329 3.68 23.76 -30.23
C ASN A 329 4.06 25.25 -30.28
N GLY A 330 3.90 25.86 -31.42
CA GLY A 330 4.22 27.29 -31.65
C GLY A 330 5.23 27.54 -32.73
N SER A 331 5.94 26.55 -33.23
CA SER A 331 6.78 26.63 -34.42
C SER A 331 6.01 26.30 -35.69
N LEU A 332 4.85 26.93 -35.89
CA LEU A 332 4.22 26.88 -37.20
C LEU A 332 5.20 27.46 -38.23
N ASN A 333 5.55 26.66 -39.21
CA ASN A 333 6.34 27.15 -40.32
C ASN A 333 5.53 28.24 -41.04
N ASN A 334 5.96 29.46 -40.97
CA ASN A 334 5.29 30.62 -41.61
C ASN A 334 5.07 30.46 -43.11
N VAL A 335 5.79 29.52 -43.74
CA VAL A 335 5.67 29.26 -45.20
C VAL A 335 4.61 28.22 -45.52
N THR A 336 4.42 27.22 -44.65
CA THR A 336 3.52 26.11 -44.86
C THR A 336 2.30 26.11 -43.94
N GLY A 337 2.34 26.94 -42.86
CA GLY A 337 1.25 27.03 -41.91
C GLY A 337 1.18 25.89 -40.88
N TYR A 338 2.16 24.97 -40.83
CA TYR A 338 2.21 23.86 -39.90
C TYR A 338 3.64 23.55 -39.44
N ALA A 339 3.76 22.94 -38.27
CA ALA A 339 5.03 22.46 -37.73
C ALA A 339 5.28 21.03 -38.20
N SER A 340 6.50 20.74 -38.64
CA SER A 340 6.90 19.40 -39.06
C SER A 340 7.86 18.81 -38.04
N ILE A 341 7.56 17.61 -37.57
CA ILE A 341 8.46 16.75 -36.81
C ILE A 341 8.96 15.68 -37.76
N TYR A 342 10.29 15.58 -37.86
CA TYR A 342 10.93 14.62 -38.73
C TYR A 342 11.82 13.67 -37.92
N THR A 343 11.67 12.39 -38.13
CA THR A 343 12.57 11.37 -37.61
C THR A 343 12.89 10.36 -38.68
N ALA A 344 14.13 9.87 -38.67
CA ALA A 344 14.61 8.85 -39.59
C ALA A 344 15.22 7.70 -38.81
N VAL A 345 15.06 6.51 -39.35
CA VAL A 345 15.64 5.29 -38.80
C VAL A 345 16.25 4.46 -39.92
N ASN A 346 17.45 3.96 -39.69
CA ASN A 346 18.09 2.99 -40.57
C ASN A 346 17.68 1.61 -40.10
N VAL A 347 17.08 0.85 -40.99
CA VAL A 347 16.68 -0.54 -40.73
C VAL A 347 17.74 -1.47 -41.35
N ALA A 348 18.32 -2.31 -40.51
CA ALA A 348 19.49 -3.11 -40.89
C ALA A 348 19.14 -4.50 -41.41
N GLY A 349 17.93 -4.99 -41.19
CA GLY A 349 17.54 -6.36 -41.50
C GLY A 349 16.22 -6.50 -42.26
N LEU A 350 16.11 -7.57 -43.04
CA LEU A 350 14.85 -8.02 -43.60
C LEU A 350 13.92 -8.44 -42.44
N ASN A 351 12.65 -8.00 -42.46
CA ASN A 351 11.65 -8.21 -41.42
C ASN A 351 11.86 -7.44 -40.11
N ASP A 352 12.74 -6.46 -40.05
CA ASP A 352 12.75 -5.54 -38.92
C ASP A 352 11.40 -4.80 -38.86
N THR A 353 10.90 -4.62 -37.62
CA THR A 353 9.67 -3.88 -37.39
C THR A 353 10.01 -2.46 -36.93
N VAL A 354 9.41 -1.47 -37.58
CA VAL A 354 9.51 -0.07 -37.16
C VAL A 354 8.12 0.39 -36.74
N GLN A 355 8.01 0.81 -35.48
CA GLN A 355 6.76 1.31 -34.90
C GLN A 355 6.91 2.79 -34.56
N PHE A 356 5.96 3.60 -34.97
CA PHE A 356 5.88 5.02 -34.63
C PHE A 356 4.75 5.25 -33.66
N LYS A 357 5.02 6.00 -32.61
CA LYS A 357 4.03 6.32 -31.58
C LYS A 357 4.06 7.82 -31.30
N VAL A 358 2.89 8.43 -31.23
CA VAL A 358 2.74 9.84 -30.83
C VAL A 358 2.14 9.87 -29.43
N ARG A 359 2.80 10.55 -28.53
CA ARG A 359 2.32 10.77 -27.15
C ARG A 359 2.37 12.24 -26.78
N ALA A 360 1.55 12.64 -25.81
CA ALA A 360 1.51 13.99 -25.28
C ALA A 360 1.67 14.01 -23.75
N GLU A 361 2.10 15.13 -23.20
CA GLU A 361 2.26 15.32 -21.77
C GLU A 361 0.93 15.35 -21.01
N SER A 362 -0.13 15.80 -21.68
CA SER A 362 -1.51 15.82 -21.17
C SER A 362 -2.49 15.70 -22.34
N GLY A 363 -3.79 15.64 -22.06
CA GLY A 363 -4.82 15.54 -23.10
C GLY A 363 -4.63 16.61 -24.17
N LEU A 364 -4.49 16.19 -25.41
CA LEU A 364 -4.26 17.02 -26.57
C LEU A 364 -5.10 16.51 -27.74
N THR A 365 -5.81 17.42 -28.42
CA THR A 365 -6.40 17.13 -29.71
C THR A 365 -5.46 17.66 -30.79
N ILE A 366 -5.11 16.84 -31.74
CA ILE A 366 -4.14 17.17 -32.77
C ILE A 366 -4.67 16.76 -34.16
N ASP A 367 -4.52 17.67 -35.10
CA ASP A 367 -4.71 17.37 -36.53
C ASP A 367 -3.35 17.38 -37.21
N PHE A 368 -3.04 16.38 -37.97
CA PHE A 368 -1.75 16.29 -38.64
C PHE A 368 -1.83 15.50 -39.95
N ASN A 369 -0.85 15.74 -40.83
CA ASN A 369 -0.54 14.86 -41.94
C ASN A 369 0.72 14.06 -41.60
N MET A 370 0.68 12.78 -41.86
CA MET A 370 1.85 11.92 -41.74
C MET A 370 2.43 11.68 -43.11
N ARG A 371 3.71 11.97 -43.30
CA ARG A 371 4.46 11.62 -44.52
C ARG A 371 5.46 10.52 -44.19
N TYR A 372 5.25 9.37 -44.79
CA TYR A 372 6.21 8.29 -44.73
C TYR A 372 7.12 8.31 -45.95
N ARG A 373 8.42 8.21 -45.73
CA ARG A 373 9.44 8.26 -46.80
C ARG A 373 10.38 7.08 -46.71
N ILE A 374 10.68 6.50 -47.85
CA ILE A 374 11.73 5.53 -47.98
C ILE A 374 12.78 6.08 -48.96
N PHE A 375 14.04 5.98 -48.57
CA PHE A 375 15.16 6.35 -49.43
C PHE A 375 15.87 5.07 -49.89
N ASP A 376 15.79 4.78 -51.15
CA ASP A 376 16.38 3.60 -51.80
C ASP A 376 17.81 3.81 -52.32
N GLY A 377 18.42 4.92 -51.98
CA GLY A 377 19.78 5.33 -52.42
C GLY A 377 19.73 6.29 -53.63
N VAL A 378 18.59 6.47 -54.26
CA VAL A 378 18.43 7.32 -55.43
C VAL A 378 17.27 8.31 -55.32
N ILE A 379 16.11 7.86 -54.87
CA ILE A 379 14.87 8.67 -54.84
C ILE A 379 14.19 8.53 -53.45
N PHE A 380 13.53 9.62 -53.01
CA PHE A 380 12.60 9.58 -51.88
C PHE A 380 11.20 9.30 -52.37
N ASN A 381 10.64 8.18 -52.03
CA ASN A 381 9.23 7.88 -52.24
C ASN A 381 8.44 8.34 -51.01
N VAL A 382 7.36 9.05 -51.21
CA VAL A 382 6.57 9.69 -50.15
C VAL A 382 5.13 9.24 -50.22
N SER A 383 4.60 8.77 -49.13
CA SER A 383 3.17 8.53 -48.93
C SER A 383 2.64 9.50 -47.87
N ILE A 384 1.47 10.06 -48.11
CA ILE A 384 0.85 11.05 -47.25
C ILE A 384 -0.45 10.47 -46.67
N TYR A 385 -0.61 10.54 -45.37
CA TYR A 385 -1.82 10.16 -44.65
C TYR A 385 -2.33 11.35 -43.86
N SER A 386 -3.61 11.66 -43.99
CA SER A 386 -4.27 12.74 -43.27
C SER A 386 -4.96 12.20 -42.03
N CYS A 387 -4.62 12.73 -40.89
CA CYS A 387 -5.17 12.36 -39.59
C CYS A 387 -5.88 13.58 -38.99
N VAL A 388 -7.19 13.55 -38.94
CA VAL A 388 -8.04 14.66 -38.51
C VAL A 388 -8.61 14.33 -37.13
N THR A 389 -8.54 15.30 -36.22
CA THR A 389 -9.17 15.23 -34.87
C THR A 389 -8.72 14.01 -34.05
N GLN A 390 -7.44 13.77 -33.99
CA GLN A 390 -6.88 12.74 -33.13
C GLN A 390 -6.80 13.24 -31.71
N ASN A 391 -7.41 12.50 -30.76
CA ASN A 391 -7.36 12.83 -29.34
C ASN A 391 -6.27 12.02 -28.67
N LEU A 392 -5.23 12.69 -28.23
CA LEU A 392 -4.20 12.12 -27.36
C LEU A 392 -4.66 12.30 -25.91
N LEU A 393 -5.47 11.37 -25.41
CA LEU A 393 -5.98 11.41 -24.05
C LEU A 393 -4.93 10.85 -23.09
N GLY A 394 -4.46 11.68 -22.14
CA GLY A 394 -3.57 11.25 -21.08
C GLY A 394 -4.32 10.46 -20.01
N PHE A 395 -3.79 9.29 -19.66
CA PHE A 395 -4.19 8.60 -18.42
C PHE A 395 -3.11 8.87 -17.37
N ILE A 396 -3.53 9.00 -16.12
CA ILE A 396 -2.57 9.04 -15.03
C ILE A 396 -2.04 7.63 -14.77
N ASP A 397 -0.72 7.47 -14.75
CA ASP A 397 -0.09 6.26 -14.27
C ASP A 397 0.19 6.39 -12.76
N LEU A 398 -0.68 5.80 -11.96
CA LEU A 398 -0.57 5.86 -10.51
C LEU A 398 0.66 5.11 -9.99
N SER A 399 1.15 4.10 -10.69
CA SER A 399 2.35 3.36 -10.27
C SER A 399 3.57 4.27 -10.19
N ILE A 400 3.69 5.19 -11.17
CA ILE A 400 4.79 6.18 -11.22
C ILE A 400 4.68 7.24 -10.12
N CYS A 401 3.46 7.51 -9.65
CA CYS A 401 3.20 8.47 -8.57
C CYS A 401 3.31 7.84 -7.18
N ALA A 402 3.23 6.50 -7.08
CA ALA A 402 3.23 5.78 -5.82
C ALA A 402 4.49 6.07 -4.98
N PRO A 403 4.35 6.21 -3.66
CA PRO A 403 5.50 6.39 -2.78
C PRO A 403 6.51 5.25 -2.91
N ASP A 404 7.80 5.58 -2.84
CA ASP A 404 8.88 4.59 -2.83
C ASP A 404 8.93 3.89 -1.47
N MET A 405 8.06 2.91 -1.29
CA MET A 405 7.88 2.15 -0.06
C MET A 405 7.64 0.68 -0.36
N LYS A 406 8.26 -0.22 0.40
CA LYS A 406 7.97 -1.65 0.31
C LYS A 406 6.57 -1.96 0.82
N ILE A 407 5.90 -2.94 0.22
CA ILE A 407 4.58 -3.42 0.65
C ILE A 407 4.64 -3.92 2.10
N ALA A 408 5.73 -4.61 2.48
CA ALA A 408 5.94 -5.07 3.86
C ALA A 408 5.99 -3.92 4.87
N ASP A 409 6.68 -2.81 4.52
CA ASP A 409 6.78 -1.63 5.38
C ASP A 409 5.45 -0.88 5.46
N PHE A 410 4.72 -0.78 4.35
CA PHE A 410 3.38 -0.21 4.33
C PHE A 410 2.44 -0.99 5.26
N MET A 411 2.37 -2.33 5.11
CA MET A 411 1.53 -3.17 5.96
C MET A 411 1.94 -3.07 7.43
N SER A 412 3.23 -3.15 7.74
CA SER A 412 3.73 -2.98 9.11
C SER A 412 3.39 -1.60 9.67
N GLY A 413 3.46 -0.57 8.83
CA GLY A 413 3.09 0.79 9.19
C GLY A 413 1.62 0.92 9.59
N ILE A 414 0.71 0.36 8.78
CA ILE A 414 -0.72 0.32 9.07
C ILE A 414 -1.01 -0.46 10.36
N LEU A 415 -0.41 -1.64 10.51
CA LEU A 415 -0.59 -2.46 11.72
C LEU A 415 -0.14 -1.71 12.97
N ASN A 416 1.01 -1.06 12.92
CA ASN A 416 1.52 -0.26 14.04
C ASN A 416 0.73 1.03 14.27
N GLN A 417 0.24 1.68 13.21
CA GLN A 417 -0.54 2.91 13.38
C GLN A 417 -1.86 2.66 14.10
N PHE A 418 -2.58 1.61 13.73
CA PHE A 418 -3.90 1.29 14.30
C PHE A 418 -3.86 0.18 15.36
N ASN A 419 -2.67 -0.19 15.87
CA ASN A 419 -2.49 -1.26 16.85
C ASN A 419 -3.23 -2.55 16.45
N MET A 420 -2.97 -3.02 15.22
CA MET A 420 -3.69 -4.15 14.64
C MET A 420 -2.94 -5.47 14.82
N VAL A 421 -3.71 -6.53 14.90
CA VAL A 421 -3.22 -7.92 14.92
C VAL A 421 -3.59 -8.58 13.60
N VAL A 422 -2.66 -9.39 13.09
CA VAL A 422 -2.90 -10.27 11.94
C VAL A 422 -2.92 -11.70 12.43
N GLU A 423 -3.97 -12.42 12.10
CA GLU A 423 -4.13 -13.84 12.42
C GLU A 423 -4.45 -14.63 11.15
N ASN A 424 -3.78 -15.76 10.95
CA ASN A 424 -4.13 -16.66 9.86
C ASN A 424 -5.38 -17.45 10.22
N THR A 425 -6.43 -17.32 9.44
CA THR A 425 -7.73 -17.98 9.66
C THR A 425 -8.08 -19.03 8.62
N GLY A 426 -7.32 -19.10 7.53
CA GLY A 426 -7.57 -20.06 6.45
C GLY A 426 -6.40 -20.20 5.49
N GLU A 427 -6.61 -20.91 4.40
CA GLU A 427 -5.63 -21.00 3.33
C GLU A 427 -5.62 -19.66 2.57
N ASN A 428 -4.51 -18.91 2.68
CA ASN A 428 -4.37 -17.56 2.16
C ASN A 428 -5.38 -16.53 2.70
N GLU A 429 -6.02 -16.84 3.84
CA GLU A 429 -6.96 -15.95 4.53
C GLU A 429 -6.37 -15.46 5.85
N PHE A 430 -6.48 -14.17 6.08
CA PHE A 430 -5.96 -13.51 7.28
C PHE A 430 -7.02 -12.59 7.86
N THR A 431 -7.24 -12.68 9.18
CA THR A 431 -8.04 -11.69 9.91
C THR A 431 -7.13 -10.57 10.39
N ILE A 432 -7.50 -9.33 10.13
CA ILE A 432 -6.78 -8.12 10.55
C ILE A 432 -7.74 -7.23 11.31
N GLU A 433 -7.48 -7.03 12.61
CA GLU A 433 -8.33 -6.17 13.45
C GLU A 433 -7.49 -5.36 14.45
N PRO A 434 -7.94 -4.17 14.86
CA PRO A 434 -7.38 -3.51 16.03
C PRO A 434 -7.41 -4.45 17.24
N LEU A 435 -6.34 -4.44 18.04
CA LEU A 435 -6.12 -5.41 19.13
C LEU A 435 -7.34 -5.52 20.07
N VAL A 436 -7.96 -4.41 20.43
CA VAL A 436 -9.13 -4.39 21.31
C VAL A 436 -10.31 -5.11 20.65
N ASN A 437 -10.56 -4.85 19.38
CA ASN A 437 -11.65 -5.48 18.62
C ASN A 437 -11.35 -6.98 18.38
N TRP A 438 -10.10 -7.31 18.10
CA TRP A 438 -9.67 -8.69 17.90
C TRP A 438 -9.94 -9.55 19.13
N TYR A 439 -9.75 -9.01 20.34
CA TYR A 439 -10.11 -9.72 21.57
C TYR A 439 -11.63 -9.93 21.72
N THR A 440 -12.49 -9.15 21.09
CA THR A 440 -13.94 -9.39 21.13
C THR A 440 -14.38 -10.56 20.24
N LEU A 441 -13.53 -11.00 19.32
CA LEU A 441 -13.80 -12.18 18.47
C LEU A 441 -13.55 -13.51 19.19
N GLY A 442 -12.93 -13.47 20.37
CA GLY A 442 -12.53 -14.66 21.12
C GLY A 442 -13.65 -15.25 21.94
N LYS A 443 -13.60 -16.56 22.13
CA LYS A 443 -14.48 -17.35 23.00
C LYS A 443 -13.89 -17.47 24.41
N VAL A 444 -14.68 -17.92 25.37
CA VAL A 444 -14.24 -18.14 26.75
C VAL A 444 -14.24 -19.63 27.04
N TYR A 445 -13.11 -20.17 27.47
CA TYR A 445 -12.95 -21.60 27.83
C TYR A 445 -12.62 -21.75 29.32
N ASP A 446 -13.38 -22.57 30.04
CA ASP A 446 -13.00 -23.00 31.39
C ASP A 446 -12.02 -24.17 31.30
N ILE A 447 -10.77 -23.92 31.70
CA ILE A 447 -9.71 -24.91 31.73
C ILE A 447 -9.34 -25.35 33.16
N THR A 448 -10.17 -25.04 34.16
CA THR A 448 -9.91 -25.32 35.57
C THR A 448 -9.56 -26.77 35.81
N THR A 449 -10.32 -27.71 35.23
CA THR A 449 -10.11 -29.15 35.42
C THR A 449 -8.88 -29.68 34.67
N ALA A 450 -8.41 -28.97 33.66
CA ALA A 450 -7.23 -29.34 32.86
C ALA A 450 -5.93 -28.74 33.42
N THR A 451 -6.02 -27.76 34.34
CA THR A 451 -4.89 -27.05 34.87
C THR A 451 -4.20 -27.80 36.01
N ASP A 452 -2.89 -27.91 35.94
CA ASP A 452 -2.04 -28.38 37.04
C ASP A 452 -1.83 -27.23 38.03
N PHE A 453 -2.31 -27.45 39.26
CA PHE A 453 -2.18 -26.47 40.35
C PHE A 453 -0.95 -26.70 41.25
N ASP A 454 -0.21 -27.78 41.05
CA ASP A 454 0.97 -28.08 41.88
C ASP A 454 2.10 -27.08 41.63
N THR A 455 2.17 -26.57 40.42
CA THR A 455 3.18 -25.54 40.04
C THR A 455 2.54 -24.40 39.27
N THR A 456 2.38 -23.25 39.93
CA THR A 456 1.94 -22.01 39.28
C THR A 456 2.98 -20.92 39.57
N GLU A 457 3.46 -20.30 38.52
CA GLU A 457 4.35 -19.15 38.64
C GLU A 457 3.57 -17.85 38.46
N ILE A 458 3.73 -16.91 39.36
CA ILE A 458 3.14 -15.56 39.25
C ILE A 458 4.25 -14.55 39.22
N ALA A 459 4.42 -13.87 38.08
CA ALA A 459 5.45 -12.89 37.86
C ALA A 459 4.84 -11.49 37.64
N LYS A 460 5.62 -10.45 37.95
CA LYS A 460 5.24 -9.10 37.54
C LYS A 460 5.36 -8.95 36.03
N VAL A 461 4.47 -8.15 35.44
CA VAL A 461 4.55 -7.78 34.02
C VAL A 461 5.79 -6.91 33.84
N PRO A 462 6.69 -7.22 32.89
CA PRO A 462 7.76 -6.30 32.53
C PRO A 462 7.15 -5.13 31.75
N LEU A 463 7.41 -3.91 32.20
CA LEU A 463 6.83 -2.71 31.65
C LEU A 463 7.93 -1.74 31.24
N TYR A 464 7.63 -0.86 30.29
CA TYR A 464 8.50 0.25 29.93
C TYR A 464 8.16 1.48 30.78
N ARG A 465 9.18 2.26 31.13
CA ARG A 465 9.01 3.56 31.80
C ARG A 465 8.35 4.56 30.85
N LYS A 466 8.73 4.51 29.58
CA LYS A 466 8.25 5.41 28.56
C LYS A 466 8.01 4.66 27.24
N ILE A 467 6.86 4.90 26.65
CA ILE A 467 6.54 4.45 25.30
C ILE A 467 6.28 5.69 24.46
N SER A 468 7.08 5.88 23.42
CA SER A 468 6.92 6.99 22.47
C SER A 468 6.26 6.50 21.21
N PHE A 469 5.27 7.24 20.73
CA PHE A 469 4.52 6.99 19.50
C PHE A 469 4.86 8.11 18.51
N LYS A 470 5.50 7.75 17.39
CA LYS A 470 6.13 8.72 16.51
C LYS A 470 5.84 8.47 15.03
N TYR A 471 5.72 9.57 14.32
CA TYR A 471 5.81 9.62 12.87
C TYR A 471 7.26 9.78 12.39
N GLN A 472 7.50 9.67 11.08
CA GLN A 472 8.75 10.12 10.49
C GLN A 472 8.79 11.65 10.55
N GLN A 473 9.98 12.19 10.73
CA GLN A 473 10.17 13.64 10.81
C GLN A 473 9.77 14.31 9.51
N SER A 474 8.96 15.37 9.60
CA SER A 474 8.53 16.16 8.46
C SER A 474 9.49 17.31 8.16
N GLU A 475 9.76 17.54 6.89
CA GLU A 475 10.49 18.73 6.42
C GLU A 475 9.56 19.91 6.13
N SER A 476 8.24 19.73 6.25
CA SER A 476 7.26 20.80 6.08
C SER A 476 7.54 21.97 7.01
N ALA A 477 7.57 23.19 6.45
CA ALA A 477 7.82 24.39 7.22
C ALA A 477 6.78 24.61 8.34
N MET A 478 5.54 24.17 8.14
CA MET A 478 4.51 24.24 9.19
C MET A 478 4.82 23.29 10.33
N ASN A 479 5.18 22.03 10.02
CA ASN A 479 5.60 21.06 11.04
C ASN A 479 6.84 21.53 11.79
N LYS A 480 7.84 22.10 11.08
CA LYS A 480 9.04 22.69 11.71
C LYS A 480 8.72 23.87 12.62
N SER A 481 7.79 24.73 12.20
CA SER A 481 7.31 25.83 13.05
C SER A 481 6.60 25.33 14.32
N TYR A 482 5.79 24.28 14.16
CA TYR A 482 5.15 23.62 15.31
C TYR A 482 6.18 23.06 16.28
N LEU A 483 7.19 22.33 15.76
CA LEU A 483 8.29 21.79 16.57
C LEU A 483 9.04 22.89 17.32
N GLN A 484 9.34 24.01 16.66
CA GLN A 484 10.02 25.16 17.30
C GLN A 484 9.18 25.78 18.42
N SER A 485 7.86 25.87 18.23
CA SER A 485 6.96 26.50 19.20
C SER A 485 6.64 25.61 20.39
N TRP A 486 6.46 24.29 20.15
CA TRP A 486 5.97 23.36 21.16
C TRP A 486 7.03 22.36 21.65
N GLN A 487 8.24 22.39 21.08
CA GLN A 487 9.35 21.46 21.40
C GLN A 487 8.95 19.98 21.24
N LYS A 488 7.99 19.71 20.38
CA LYS A 488 7.41 18.41 20.11
C LYS A 488 7.02 18.30 18.63
N GLU A 489 7.27 17.15 18.00
CA GLU A 489 6.80 16.89 16.63
C GLU A 489 5.28 16.86 16.58
N TYR A 490 4.72 17.35 15.49
CA TYR A 490 3.27 17.35 15.27
C TYR A 490 2.75 15.92 15.14
N GLY A 491 1.76 15.60 15.95
CA GLY A 491 1.11 14.29 15.96
C GLY A 491 1.73 13.26 16.89
N ASP A 492 2.93 13.47 17.40
CA ASP A 492 3.61 12.52 18.30
C ASP A 492 3.02 12.55 19.73
N THR A 493 3.11 11.44 20.43
CA THR A 493 2.76 11.37 21.85
C THR A 493 3.66 10.42 22.62
N GLU A 494 3.63 10.53 23.95
CA GLU A 494 4.37 9.68 24.87
C GLU A 494 3.44 9.20 25.99
N TYR A 495 3.55 7.92 26.31
CA TYR A 495 2.95 7.33 27.50
C TYR A 495 4.05 7.11 28.53
N ILE A 496 3.98 7.85 29.63
CA ILE A 496 4.99 7.82 30.68
C ILE A 496 4.37 7.26 31.96
N TYR A 497 5.03 6.29 32.55
CA TYR A 497 4.64 5.68 33.81
C TYR A 497 5.82 5.63 34.76
N PRO A 498 5.66 5.97 36.06
CA PRO A 498 6.74 5.97 37.06
C PRO A 498 7.16 4.53 37.41
N TYR A 499 7.95 3.93 36.54
CA TYR A 499 8.43 2.55 36.64
C TYR A 499 9.92 2.46 36.26
N ASP A 500 10.68 1.61 36.93
CA ASP A 500 12.09 1.37 36.62
C ASP A 500 12.24 0.41 35.41
N GLY A 501 11.75 0.84 34.26
CA GLY A 501 11.86 0.11 33.00
C GLY A 501 12.66 0.90 31.97
N GLY A 502 12.91 0.27 30.83
CA GLY A 502 13.51 0.94 29.68
C GLY A 502 12.51 1.85 28.95
N ASP A 503 12.98 2.51 27.92
CA ASP A 503 12.18 3.28 26.99
C ASP A 503 11.89 2.43 25.74
N TYR A 504 10.70 2.56 25.18
CA TYR A 504 10.32 1.89 23.95
C TYR A 504 9.78 2.90 22.93
N ASN A 505 10.09 2.70 21.65
CA ASN A 505 9.70 3.61 20.58
C ASN A 505 8.91 2.86 19.50
N ILE A 506 7.68 3.29 19.26
CA ILE A 506 6.85 2.87 18.14
C ILE A 506 6.89 3.98 17.10
N GLN A 507 7.62 3.76 16.01
CA GLN A 507 7.74 4.72 14.93
C GLN A 507 7.12 4.12 13.66
N VAL A 508 6.08 4.77 13.16
CA VAL A 508 5.47 4.39 11.88
C VAL A 508 6.30 4.94 10.71
N PRO A 509 6.30 4.27 9.54
CA PRO A 509 7.09 4.72 8.39
C PRO A 509 6.44 5.88 7.62
N PHE A 510 5.37 6.45 8.15
CA PHE A 510 4.62 7.55 7.57
C PHE A 510 5.09 8.90 8.12
N GLU A 511 4.98 9.93 7.30
CA GLU A 511 5.09 11.32 7.72
C GLU A 511 3.69 11.85 8.06
N ASN A 512 3.60 12.71 9.04
CA ASN A 512 2.36 13.39 9.39
C ASN A 512 2.42 14.85 8.91
N LEU A 513 1.47 15.26 8.10
CA LEU A 513 1.46 16.58 7.46
C LEU A 513 0.42 17.46 8.14
N MET A 514 0.85 18.64 8.56
CA MET A 514 -0.05 19.62 9.18
C MET A 514 -0.92 20.29 8.12
N PHE A 515 -2.23 20.38 8.40
CA PHE A 515 -3.21 21.13 7.62
C PHE A 515 -3.68 22.35 8.41
N ASN A 516 -3.92 23.43 7.71
CA ASN A 516 -4.42 24.66 8.30
C ASN A 516 -5.52 25.30 7.46
N GLN A 517 -6.44 25.94 8.15
CA GLN A 517 -7.43 26.78 7.52
C GLN A 517 -6.83 28.15 7.17
N TYR A 518 -7.12 28.65 5.99
CA TYR A 518 -6.80 30.02 5.63
C TYR A 518 -7.75 31.02 6.26
N TYR A 519 -7.23 32.16 6.66
CA TYR A 519 -7.97 33.26 7.24
C TYR A 519 -7.93 34.47 6.31
N HIS A 520 -9.05 35.17 6.19
CA HIS A 520 -9.15 36.44 5.47
C HIS A 520 -9.59 37.53 6.43
N SER A 521 -8.79 38.58 6.55
CA SER A 521 -9.09 39.70 7.46
C SER A 521 -9.45 39.27 8.90
N GLY A 522 -8.80 38.21 9.40
CA GLY A 522 -9.04 37.69 10.75
C GLY A 522 -10.25 36.72 10.85
N ALA A 523 -10.98 36.48 9.77
CA ALA A 523 -12.09 35.54 9.72
C ALA A 523 -11.68 34.25 8.97
N PRO A 524 -12.22 33.07 9.38
CA PRO A 524 -11.97 31.80 8.67
C PRO A 524 -12.50 31.89 7.24
N SER A 525 -11.69 31.41 6.27
CA SER A 525 -12.08 31.37 4.86
C SER A 525 -12.90 30.12 4.49
N GLY A 526 -13.01 29.14 5.40
CA GLY A 526 -13.58 27.83 5.08
C GLY A 526 -12.65 26.94 4.23
N LEU A 527 -11.50 27.43 3.79
CA LEU A 527 -10.55 26.69 2.98
C LEU A 527 -9.41 26.11 3.82
N GLN A 528 -9.37 24.79 3.97
CA GLN A 528 -8.29 24.06 4.61
C GLN A 528 -7.35 23.46 3.54
N VAL A 529 -6.06 23.69 3.71
CA VAL A 529 -5.03 23.24 2.76
C VAL A 529 -3.88 22.60 3.53
N GLY A 530 -3.35 21.49 2.99
CA GLY A 530 -2.12 20.88 3.45
C GLY A 530 -0.90 21.66 2.94
N PHE A 531 0.20 21.56 3.67
CA PHE A 531 1.42 22.29 3.35
C PHE A 531 2.64 21.37 3.34
N SER A 532 3.22 21.14 2.18
CA SER A 532 4.37 20.27 1.95
C SER A 532 5.48 21.00 1.19
N LEU A 533 5.93 22.14 1.73
CA LEU A 533 7.12 22.88 1.31
C LEU A 533 8.06 22.99 2.49
N ASN A 534 9.38 22.95 2.25
CA ASN A 534 10.38 23.13 3.30
C ASN A 534 10.51 24.57 3.78
N ASN A 535 11.38 24.85 4.74
CA ASN A 535 11.59 26.20 5.28
C ASN A 535 12.04 27.25 4.25
N ALA A 536 12.61 26.81 3.11
CA ALA A 536 12.95 27.70 1.99
C ALA A 536 11.78 27.85 1.00
N LEU A 537 10.60 27.35 1.32
CA LEU A 537 9.42 27.27 0.46
C LEU A 537 9.68 26.49 -0.86
N ALA A 538 10.67 25.62 -0.84
CA ALA A 538 10.98 24.73 -1.95
C ALA A 538 10.26 23.38 -1.81
N PRO A 539 9.91 22.75 -2.93
CA PRO A 539 9.36 21.38 -2.94
C PRO A 539 10.31 20.38 -2.26
N TYR A 540 9.74 19.40 -1.63
CA TYR A 540 10.46 18.19 -1.18
C TYR A 540 9.58 16.95 -1.35
N VAL A 541 10.19 15.79 -1.37
CA VAL A 541 9.47 14.51 -1.41
C VAL A 541 9.28 14.02 0.01
N PRO A 542 8.05 14.03 0.54
CA PRO A 542 7.78 13.57 1.89
C PRO A 542 7.90 12.04 1.99
N LYS A 543 8.03 11.54 3.21
CA LYS A 543 7.69 10.14 3.48
C LYS A 543 6.20 9.95 3.22
N PRO A 544 5.73 8.71 2.95
CA PRO A 544 4.31 8.49 2.66
C PRO A 544 3.40 9.13 3.71
N VAL A 545 2.36 9.83 3.27
CA VAL A 545 1.42 10.57 4.12
C VAL A 545 0.03 9.96 4.01
N ILE A 546 -0.56 9.61 5.13
CA ILE A 546 -1.97 9.19 5.20
C ILE A 546 -2.84 10.39 5.55
N LEU A 547 -3.99 10.50 4.89
CA LEU A 547 -4.94 11.61 5.00
C LEU A 547 -6.35 11.07 5.17
N TYR A 548 -7.19 11.79 5.89
CA TYR A 548 -8.63 11.59 5.85
C TYR A 548 -9.29 12.52 4.82
N ARG A 549 -10.24 11.96 4.06
CA ARG A 549 -11.18 12.73 3.27
C ARG A 549 -12.36 13.10 4.16
N TYR A 550 -12.49 14.37 4.45
CA TYR A 550 -13.59 14.87 5.29
C TYR A 550 -14.93 14.91 4.54
N GLY A 551 -14.90 15.24 3.26
CA GLY A 551 -16.08 15.37 2.42
C GLY A 551 -16.01 16.58 1.50
N VAL A 552 -17.12 16.87 0.82
CA VAL A 552 -17.25 18.04 -0.05
C VAL A 552 -17.73 19.22 0.77
N VAL A 553 -16.96 20.31 0.72
CA VAL A 553 -17.29 21.60 1.33
C VAL A 553 -17.83 22.52 0.25
N THR A 554 -18.93 23.20 0.51
CA THR A 554 -19.60 24.14 -0.41
C THR A 554 -19.89 25.47 0.28
N GLY A 555 -20.09 26.51 -0.49
CA GLY A 555 -20.43 27.82 0.04
C GLY A 555 -19.27 28.52 0.72
N LEU A 556 -18.04 28.32 0.20
CA LEU A 556 -16.88 29.07 0.65
C LEU A 556 -17.15 30.58 0.51
N PRO A 557 -16.72 31.42 1.47
CA PRO A 557 -16.84 32.88 1.37
C PRO A 557 -16.10 33.45 0.15
N HIS A 558 -15.16 32.68 -0.40
CA HIS A 558 -14.29 33.07 -1.51
C HIS A 558 -14.00 31.86 -2.40
N ASP A 559 -13.95 32.09 -3.72
CA ASP A 559 -13.71 31.05 -4.70
C ASP A 559 -12.24 30.60 -4.69
N VAL A 560 -12.02 29.29 -4.91
CA VAL A 560 -10.73 28.71 -5.24
C VAL A 560 -10.59 28.71 -6.76
N ARG A 561 -9.43 29.14 -7.28
CA ARG A 561 -9.19 29.18 -8.72
C ARG A 561 -8.28 28.07 -9.19
N TYR A 562 -8.73 27.42 -10.23
CA TYR A 562 -8.05 26.30 -10.86
C TYR A 562 -7.74 26.59 -12.30
N LYS A 563 -6.68 25.98 -12.83
CA LYS A 563 -6.32 26.00 -14.27
C LYS A 563 -5.64 24.69 -14.67
N ASP A 564 -5.57 24.40 -15.97
CA ASP A 564 -4.85 23.25 -16.50
C ASP A 564 -3.63 23.74 -17.27
N GLY A 565 -3.18 24.68 -17.54
CA GLY A 565 -2.06 25.07 -18.41
C GLY A 565 -2.38 25.13 -19.90
N LEU A 566 -3.60 24.67 -20.30
CA LEU A 566 -4.11 24.74 -21.65
C LEU A 566 -4.97 25.97 -21.90
N GLY A 567 -5.22 26.75 -20.86
CA GLY A 567 -6.08 27.92 -20.89
C GLY A 567 -7.48 27.66 -20.30
N ASN A 568 -7.83 26.41 -19.93
CA ASN A 568 -9.03 26.17 -19.16
C ASN A 568 -8.82 26.69 -17.73
N THR A 569 -9.84 27.38 -17.24
CA THR A 569 -9.86 27.90 -15.87
C THR A 569 -11.23 27.70 -15.27
N SER A 570 -11.27 27.45 -13.94
CA SER A 570 -12.49 27.44 -13.16
C SER A 570 -12.25 28.19 -11.85
N HIS A 571 -13.27 28.75 -11.29
CA HIS A 571 -13.26 29.30 -9.93
C HIS A 571 -14.59 28.97 -9.28
N ASP A 572 -14.53 28.36 -8.11
CA ASP A 572 -15.71 27.82 -7.44
C ASP A 572 -15.57 27.89 -5.93
N ASP A 573 -16.72 27.88 -5.27
CA ASP A 573 -16.85 27.89 -3.82
C ASP A 573 -17.00 26.48 -3.22
N ILE A 574 -16.56 25.46 -3.97
CA ILE A 574 -16.70 24.04 -3.64
C ILE A 574 -15.38 23.29 -3.81
N TYR A 575 -15.07 22.39 -2.86
CA TYR A 575 -13.93 21.47 -2.99
C TYR A 575 -14.07 20.26 -2.06
N THR A 576 -13.38 19.17 -2.36
CA THR A 576 -13.25 18.03 -1.45
C THR A 576 -12.15 18.30 -0.43
N MET A 577 -12.52 18.42 0.83
CA MET A 577 -11.60 18.71 1.93
C MET A 577 -10.89 17.45 2.40
N PHE A 578 -9.60 17.59 2.66
CA PHE A 578 -8.74 16.61 3.31
C PHE A 578 -8.08 17.21 4.55
N GLY A 579 -7.66 16.33 5.45
CA GLY A 579 -6.96 16.73 6.68
C GLY A 579 -6.47 15.54 7.47
N GLN A 580 -6.05 15.80 8.71
CA GLN A 580 -5.65 14.77 9.67
C GLN A 580 -6.80 14.32 10.56
N ASP A 581 -7.94 14.96 10.47
CA ASP A 581 -9.13 14.64 11.24
C ASP A 581 -10.31 14.23 10.35
N TYR A 582 -11.22 13.48 10.95
CA TYR A 582 -12.43 12.96 10.33
C TYR A 582 -13.57 12.95 11.34
N THR A 583 -14.77 13.24 10.87
CA THR A 583 -15.99 13.12 11.69
C THR A 583 -16.85 12.00 11.12
N ASP A 584 -17.07 10.97 11.92
CA ASP A 584 -17.93 9.84 11.56
C ASP A 584 -19.38 10.34 11.36
N SER A 585 -19.97 10.05 10.20
CA SER A 585 -21.28 10.56 9.81
C SER A 585 -22.43 9.98 10.62
N ILE A 586 -22.23 8.79 11.22
CA ILE A 586 -23.25 8.07 11.98
C ILE A 586 -23.15 8.41 13.46
N THR A 587 -21.95 8.35 14.03
CA THR A 587 -21.71 8.51 15.47
C THR A 587 -21.42 9.95 15.86
N SER A 588 -21.08 10.80 14.89
CA SER A 588 -20.58 12.17 15.10
C SER A 588 -19.28 12.24 15.93
N VAL A 589 -18.61 11.11 16.12
CA VAL A 589 -17.32 11.06 16.80
C VAL A 589 -16.24 11.61 15.87
N LYS A 590 -15.37 12.45 16.42
CA LYS A 590 -14.24 13.01 15.69
C LYS A 590 -12.97 12.20 15.99
N TYR A 591 -12.34 11.70 14.95
CA TYR A 591 -11.09 10.97 15.00
C TYR A 591 -9.96 11.79 14.40
N SER A 592 -8.73 11.58 14.88
CA SER A 592 -7.52 12.15 14.28
C SER A 592 -6.52 11.07 13.96
N LEU A 593 -5.76 11.25 12.87
CA LEU A 593 -4.57 10.44 12.54
C LEU A 593 -3.38 10.74 13.47
N ASN A 594 -3.42 11.81 14.24
CA ASN A 594 -2.40 12.11 15.23
C ASN A 594 -2.42 11.08 16.37
N PHE A 595 -1.28 10.65 16.86
CA PHE A 595 -1.22 9.89 18.11
C PHE A 595 -1.68 10.77 19.29
N ALA A 596 -1.25 12.03 19.32
CA ALA A 596 -1.69 12.99 20.34
C ALA A 596 -3.12 13.49 20.09
N PRO A 597 -3.81 13.99 21.14
CA PRO A 597 -4.97 14.84 20.96
C PRO A 597 -4.62 16.05 20.08
N GLU A 598 -5.57 16.44 19.24
CA GLU A 598 -5.39 17.52 18.27
C GLU A 598 -6.43 18.62 18.48
N THR A 599 -6.06 19.86 18.19
CA THR A 599 -7.03 20.95 18.02
C THR A 599 -7.15 21.23 16.52
N SER A 600 -8.28 20.86 15.94
CA SER A 600 -8.56 21.15 14.55
C SER A 600 -8.72 22.65 14.34
N THR A 601 -7.89 23.23 13.48
CA THR A 601 -7.98 24.64 13.12
C THR A 601 -9.24 24.95 12.28
N TYR A 602 -9.75 23.95 11.58
CA TYR A 602 -10.96 24.07 10.77
C TYR A 602 -12.23 24.02 11.62
N HIS A 603 -12.32 23.04 12.52
CA HIS A 603 -13.50 22.86 13.35
C HIS A 603 -13.47 23.66 14.66
N LEU A 604 -12.34 24.25 15.01
CA LEU A 604 -12.08 24.99 16.26
C LEU A 604 -12.45 24.19 17.51
N VAL A 605 -12.22 22.88 17.48
CA VAL A 605 -12.50 21.96 18.57
C VAL A 605 -11.31 21.06 18.85
N ALA A 606 -11.21 20.64 20.10
CA ALA A 606 -10.22 19.63 20.50
C ALA A 606 -10.72 18.23 20.12
N ILE A 607 -9.93 17.48 19.39
CA ILE A 607 -10.18 16.08 19.02
C ILE A 607 -9.39 15.20 19.97
N GLN A 608 -10.11 14.52 20.88
CA GLN A 608 -9.51 13.67 21.88
C GLN A 608 -9.23 12.24 21.35
N GLN A 609 -9.99 11.80 20.34
CA GLN A 609 -9.90 10.46 19.75
C GLN A 609 -8.77 10.41 18.70
N GLY A 610 -7.55 10.67 19.17
CA GLY A 610 -6.33 10.37 18.40
C GLY A 610 -6.06 8.87 18.35
N ILE A 611 -5.10 8.46 17.53
CA ILE A 611 -4.70 7.05 17.35
C ILE A 611 -4.34 6.39 18.69
N PHE A 612 -3.58 7.09 19.54
CA PHE A 612 -3.20 6.56 20.84
C PHE A 612 -4.43 6.32 21.73
N ALA A 613 -5.30 7.30 21.86
CA ALA A 613 -6.50 7.20 22.70
C ALA A 613 -7.46 6.11 22.24
N THR A 614 -7.59 5.94 20.91
CA THR A 614 -8.56 5.01 20.31
C THR A 614 -8.05 3.56 20.32
N TYR A 615 -6.77 3.31 19.99
CA TYR A 615 -6.29 1.96 19.72
C TYR A 615 -5.27 1.43 20.72
N TYR A 616 -4.58 2.30 21.47
CA TYR A 616 -3.50 1.88 22.39
C TYR A 616 -3.87 2.04 23.85
N PHE A 617 -4.58 3.12 24.21
CA PHE A 617 -4.78 3.51 25.61
C PHE A 617 -5.43 2.41 26.44
N GLN A 618 -6.53 1.79 25.98
CA GLN A 618 -7.23 0.76 26.73
C GLN A 618 -6.35 -0.44 27.02
N TYR A 619 -5.56 -0.89 26.03
CA TYR A 619 -4.64 -2.01 26.20
C TYR A 619 -3.52 -1.67 27.21
N LEU A 620 -2.91 -0.50 27.07
CA LEU A 620 -1.84 -0.07 27.98
C LEU A 620 -2.37 0.17 29.39
N TYR A 621 -3.54 0.78 29.53
CA TYR A 621 -4.18 0.98 30.82
C TYR A 621 -4.38 -0.35 31.56
N ASN A 622 -4.86 -1.39 30.86
CA ASN A 622 -5.01 -2.72 31.44
C ASN A 622 -3.65 -3.36 31.76
N LEU A 623 -2.67 -3.21 30.86
CA LEU A 623 -1.33 -3.77 31.04
C LEU A 623 -0.60 -3.17 32.24
N TYR A 624 -0.72 -1.86 32.45
CA TYR A 624 -0.08 -1.11 33.54
C TYR A 624 -0.89 -1.09 34.84
N ASN A 625 -2.03 -1.82 34.87
CA ASN A 625 -2.81 -1.93 36.09
C ASN A 625 -1.98 -2.61 37.21
N LEU A 626 -1.98 -2.02 38.42
CA LEU A 626 -1.23 -2.52 39.56
C LEU A 626 -1.58 -3.96 39.97
N LYS A 627 -2.79 -4.42 39.61
CA LYS A 627 -3.24 -5.80 39.85
C LYS A 627 -2.80 -6.77 38.77
N ASN A 628 -2.27 -6.29 37.65
CA ASN A 628 -1.90 -7.16 36.55
C ASN A 628 -0.66 -7.99 36.88
N ARG A 629 -0.69 -9.25 36.50
CA ARG A 629 0.37 -10.25 36.71
C ARG A 629 0.43 -11.17 35.49
N ILE A 630 1.61 -11.67 35.22
CA ILE A 630 1.76 -12.82 34.34
C ILE A 630 1.61 -14.07 35.20
N THR A 631 0.58 -14.85 34.94
CA THR A 631 0.37 -16.15 35.56
C THR A 631 0.78 -17.23 34.57
N THR A 632 1.79 -18.02 34.90
CA THR A 632 2.24 -19.16 34.09
C THR A 632 1.67 -20.43 34.70
N VAL A 633 0.88 -21.16 33.92
CA VAL A 633 0.29 -22.42 34.33
C VAL A 633 0.60 -23.51 33.33
N LYS A 634 0.63 -24.75 33.81
CA LYS A 634 0.64 -25.94 32.98
C LYS A 634 -0.75 -26.52 32.95
N ALA A 635 -1.19 -26.97 31.78
CA ALA A 635 -2.48 -27.60 31.59
C ALA A 635 -2.37 -28.74 30.57
N VAL A 636 -3.11 -29.83 30.79
CA VAL A 636 -3.26 -30.90 29.81
C VAL A 636 -4.58 -30.64 29.10
N LEU A 637 -4.52 -29.86 28.04
CA LEU A 637 -5.73 -29.44 27.34
C LEU A 637 -6.37 -30.60 26.56
N PRO A 638 -7.70 -30.81 26.64
CA PRO A 638 -8.43 -31.70 25.73
C PRO A 638 -8.16 -31.32 24.25
N ILE A 639 -8.23 -32.30 23.35
CA ILE A 639 -7.99 -32.04 21.90
C ILE A 639 -8.99 -31.02 21.37
N SER A 640 -10.26 -31.12 21.77
CA SER A 640 -11.33 -30.20 21.39
C SER A 640 -11.04 -28.75 21.74
N ILE A 641 -10.30 -28.50 22.82
CA ILE A 641 -9.84 -27.16 23.19
C ILE A 641 -8.53 -26.83 22.45
N LEU A 642 -7.54 -27.75 22.51
CA LEU A 642 -6.20 -27.48 21.93
C LEU A 642 -6.25 -27.11 20.44
N THR A 643 -7.11 -27.78 19.66
CA THR A 643 -7.23 -27.54 18.21
C THR A 643 -8.02 -26.26 17.87
N LYS A 644 -8.91 -25.82 18.76
CA LYS A 644 -9.79 -24.66 18.54
C LYS A 644 -9.31 -23.39 19.24
N LEU A 645 -8.47 -23.53 20.26
CA LEU A 645 -8.01 -22.40 21.09
C LEU A 645 -7.21 -21.41 20.27
N ARG A 646 -7.69 -20.18 20.26
CA ARG A 646 -7.06 -19.04 19.58
C ARG A 646 -6.47 -18.08 20.63
N LEU A 647 -5.54 -17.27 20.22
CA LEU A 647 -4.91 -16.29 21.13
C LEU A 647 -5.86 -15.15 21.52
N CYS A 648 -6.90 -14.88 20.73
CA CYS A 648 -7.95 -13.93 21.09
C CYS A 648 -8.93 -14.48 22.17
N ASP A 649 -8.91 -15.79 22.43
CA ASP A 649 -9.79 -16.41 23.41
C ASP A 649 -9.39 -16.03 24.86
N ARG A 650 -10.30 -16.24 25.77
CA ARG A 650 -10.08 -16.11 27.21
C ARG A 650 -10.10 -17.47 27.84
N VAL A 651 -9.38 -17.60 28.91
CA VAL A 651 -9.44 -18.82 29.73
C VAL A 651 -9.88 -18.47 31.15
N ILE A 652 -10.76 -19.29 31.69
CA ILE A 652 -11.17 -19.24 33.09
C ILE A 652 -10.41 -20.35 33.83
N ILE A 653 -9.80 -19.96 34.95
CA ILE A 653 -9.16 -20.85 35.90
C ILE A 653 -9.77 -20.57 37.27
N ARG A 654 -10.58 -21.46 37.79
CA ARG A 654 -11.42 -21.29 39.00
C ARG A 654 -12.39 -20.10 38.80
N ASP A 655 -12.15 -19.03 39.50
CA ASP A 655 -12.98 -17.80 39.51
C ASP A 655 -12.38 -16.62 38.76
N LYS A 656 -11.26 -16.85 38.05
CA LYS A 656 -10.52 -15.77 37.38
C LYS A 656 -10.47 -15.99 35.88
N ARG A 657 -10.69 -14.91 35.15
CA ARG A 657 -10.57 -14.85 33.71
C ARG A 657 -9.25 -14.24 33.30
N TYR A 658 -8.66 -14.80 32.25
CA TYR A 658 -7.34 -14.41 31.74
C TYR A 658 -7.36 -14.25 30.24
N ILE A 659 -6.52 -13.33 29.76
CA ILE A 659 -6.11 -13.19 28.35
C ILE A 659 -4.89 -14.09 28.13
N ILE A 660 -4.86 -14.78 27.01
CA ILE A 660 -3.71 -15.61 26.61
C ILE A 660 -2.65 -14.69 26.02
N ASN A 661 -1.50 -14.58 26.68
CA ASN A 661 -0.34 -13.85 26.17
C ASN A 661 0.49 -14.73 25.23
N ASP A 662 0.81 -15.92 25.67
CA ASP A 662 1.43 -16.95 24.83
C ASP A 662 1.06 -18.35 25.32
N ILE A 663 1.11 -19.29 24.39
CA ILE A 663 0.89 -20.73 24.65
C ILE A 663 1.98 -21.52 23.96
N LYS A 664 2.59 -22.43 24.71
CA LYS A 664 3.52 -23.44 24.21
C LYS A 664 2.95 -24.81 24.48
N SER A 665 2.61 -25.56 23.45
CA SER A 665 1.98 -26.86 23.55
C SER A 665 2.90 -27.97 23.04
N ASN A 666 3.06 -29.02 23.81
CA ASN A 666 3.61 -30.28 23.37
C ASN A 666 2.45 -31.12 22.77
N LEU A 667 2.51 -31.34 21.48
CA LEU A 667 1.40 -31.95 20.73
C LEU A 667 1.21 -33.45 21.08
N ASN A 668 2.29 -34.12 21.46
CA ASN A 668 2.25 -35.58 21.77
C ASN A 668 1.62 -35.86 23.14
N SER A 669 1.95 -35.05 24.16
CA SER A 669 1.40 -35.21 25.52
C SER A 669 0.11 -34.40 25.72
N GLY A 670 -0.06 -33.31 24.94
CA GLY A 670 -1.10 -32.32 25.15
C GLY A 670 -0.83 -31.36 26.31
N GLU A 671 0.32 -31.49 26.93
CA GLU A 671 0.76 -30.54 27.96
C GLU A 671 1.03 -29.18 27.32
N SER A 672 0.38 -28.17 27.84
CA SER A 672 0.50 -26.79 27.38
C SER A 672 0.93 -25.91 28.53
N THR A 673 1.92 -25.10 28.28
CA THR A 673 2.31 -24.00 29.18
C THR A 673 1.66 -22.73 28.66
N LEU A 674 0.79 -22.14 29.49
CA LEU A 674 0.09 -20.89 29.15
C LEU A 674 0.68 -19.76 30.02
N ARG A 675 1.04 -18.65 29.38
CA ARG A 675 1.35 -17.40 30.05
C ARG A 675 0.16 -16.46 29.88
N LEU A 676 -0.43 -16.10 30.97
CA LEU A 676 -1.73 -15.48 31.05
C LEU A 676 -1.64 -14.11 31.71
N LEU A 677 -2.37 -13.12 31.18
CA LEU A 677 -2.57 -11.81 31.78
C LEU A 677 -3.98 -11.72 32.37
N ASN A 678 -4.13 -11.01 33.48
CA ASN A 678 -5.46 -10.78 34.02
C ASN A 678 -6.34 -10.06 33.00
N ASP A 679 -7.55 -10.56 32.81
CA ASP A 679 -8.52 -9.93 31.93
C ASP A 679 -9.43 -8.96 32.71
N PHE A 680 -9.41 -7.71 32.30
CA PHE A 680 -10.24 -6.63 32.87
C PHE A 680 -11.36 -6.19 31.91
N MET A 681 -11.48 -6.86 30.76
CA MET A 681 -12.54 -6.55 29.80
C MET A 681 -13.90 -7.11 30.25
N PRO A 682 -15.02 -6.42 29.98
CA PRO A 682 -16.36 -6.97 30.27
C PRO A 682 -16.56 -8.30 29.53
N ILE A 683 -17.33 -9.21 30.13
CA ILE A 683 -17.78 -10.45 29.50
C ILE A 683 -19.14 -10.18 28.85
N ASP A 684 -19.34 -10.63 27.62
CA ASP A 684 -20.67 -10.94 27.15
C ASP A 684 -21.09 -12.30 27.73
N PRO A 685 -22.25 -12.40 28.41
CA PRO A 685 -22.71 -13.67 28.97
C PRO A 685 -22.87 -14.79 27.93
N ASP A 686 -23.10 -14.44 26.65
CA ASP A 686 -23.27 -15.41 25.57
C ASP A 686 -21.92 -15.99 25.07
N ASP A 687 -20.78 -15.42 25.49
CA ASP A 687 -19.44 -15.91 25.15
C ASP A 687 -18.96 -17.07 26.05
N LEU A 688 -19.71 -17.47 27.06
CA LEU A 688 -19.34 -18.55 27.95
C LEU A 688 -19.67 -19.93 27.30
N ILE A 689 -18.63 -20.67 26.95
CA ILE A 689 -18.77 -22.06 26.49
C ILE A 689 -18.57 -22.99 27.70
N PRO A 690 -19.61 -23.72 28.15
CA PRO A 690 -19.46 -24.67 29.23
C PRO A 690 -18.48 -25.79 28.84
N PRO A 691 -17.68 -26.34 29.78
CA PRO A 691 -16.82 -27.48 29.50
C PRO A 691 -17.71 -28.70 29.21
N GLY A 692 -17.63 -29.23 27.99
CA GLY A 692 -18.22 -30.54 27.65
C GLY A 692 -19.48 -30.54 26.79
N ASN A 693 -19.99 -29.44 26.31
CA ASN A 693 -21.01 -29.48 25.25
C ASN A 693 -20.33 -29.66 23.88
N GLU A 694 -20.18 -30.94 23.49
CA GLU A 694 -20.03 -31.27 22.08
C GLU A 694 -21.36 -30.92 21.42
N GLU A 695 -21.38 -30.00 20.46
CA GLU A 695 -22.49 -29.92 19.53
C GLU A 695 -22.56 -31.27 18.81
N GLU A 696 -23.61 -32.04 19.09
CA GLU A 696 -24.02 -33.14 18.23
C GLU A 696 -24.22 -32.55 16.84
N VAL A 697 -23.33 -32.89 15.93
CA VAL A 697 -23.53 -32.64 14.50
C VAL A 697 -24.70 -33.55 14.11
N GLU A 698 -25.90 -32.98 14.00
CA GLU A 698 -26.98 -33.60 13.27
C GLU A 698 -26.53 -33.87 11.85
N GLU A 699 -26.63 -35.11 11.40
CA GLU A 699 -26.31 -35.65 10.09
C GLU A 699 -27.07 -34.94 8.92
#